data_1cb1afc5d2594c5bd7223846619498a2
#
_entry.id   1cb1afc5d2594c5bd7223846619498a2
#
_cell.length_a   1.000
_cell.length_b   1.000
_cell.length_c   1.000
_cell.angle_alpha   90.00
_cell.angle_beta   90.00
_cell.angle_gamma   90.00
#
_symmetry.space_group_name_H-M   'P 1'
#
loop_
_entity.id
_entity.type
_entity.pdbx_description
1 polymer ?
#
loop_
_entity_poly.entity_id
_entity_poly.type
_entity_poly.pdbx_seq_one_letter_code
_entity_poly.pdbx_strand_id
1 'polypeptide(L)'
;MMPNDKPRVYLVDGSSYIYRAYYAIRHLSNSKGEATNAVFGFTNMLLSLVRDEKPDHLAVVFDARGPTFRKELYPDYKANRSAMPEDLIPQVPLIKQVVKAFNMPALEQTGYEADDIIATLAKRYAAQGLEVTVVTGDKDLMQIVGERIRLLDTMKGKHSGRAEVVERFGVPPEQVLEVLGLAGDTSDNIPGVPGIGEKTASSLIQEFGSIENLLRNIDRVKGQKRQENLREYGEQARLSRKLAELVYDVTLDVTLDDLALEKPDHAALTELFKQLEFHKLLQEYSVSVQEQSSGENYQTVLSEAELDELIDSLKRAGRFALDTETTSLIAVQAELVGLSFAVESGHGWYLPVGHRYLGVPEQLPLELVLNKLRPLLEDPQIEKIGQNIKYDALVLRNAGIELAGVVVDTMILSYITHPAAKSHGLDALAADHLNHRMIPYDEMTGTGKNRICFSEVEVEKATVYAAEDADITWRLAEKLLPQLPAEQPERLFYDVEMPLVEVLTRMEWRGVRIDAGFLGQLSGEMAIKMENLEQEIHRLAGGPFNINSPKQLGEILFEKLHLPKGKKTKTGWSTNVEVLTDLAEQHEIAAKILDYRSLNKLKGTYSDALPKLINPASGRLHTSFNQAITATGRLSSSDPNLQNIPIRTAEGRRIREAFLPKEGWTLLSADYSQVELRVMAHMADVPALKESFAAGEDIHKRTASEIFTVFPEMVSDEMRRQAKTINFGVLYGMGAFSLGKDLGISRKEAQEFIDHYFERYPEVHDYLEAKKAEAREHQYVTTILGRRCAIPEINSSNGAIRSYAERNAINYPIQGSAADIIKVAMVNIDRRLREGNLQTRMLLQVHDELVFEVPPEELERVEELVREDMENAVPLDLPLKVDIGTGRNWAEAH
;
A
#
# COMPACT_ATOMS: atom_id res chain seq x y z
N MET A 1 7.84 31.25 37.32
CA MET A 1 8.84 30.19 37.31
C MET A 1 8.19 28.98 37.98
N MET A 2 7.77 27.99 37.21
CA MET A 2 7.33 26.70 37.73
C MET A 2 8.56 25.85 38.10
N PRO A 3 8.58 25.12 39.20
CA PRO A 3 9.73 24.39 39.68
C PRO A 3 9.83 23.05 38.91
N ASN A 4 11.00 22.83 38.36
CA ASN A 4 11.56 21.58 37.79
C ASN A 4 11.74 21.51 36.25
N ASP A 5 12.45 22.44 35.66
CA ASP A 5 13.03 22.25 34.32
C ASP A 5 14.53 21.92 34.47
N LYS A 6 14.82 20.72 34.95
CA LYS A 6 16.19 20.17 34.79
C LYS A 6 16.31 19.57 33.40
N PRO A 7 17.42 19.78 32.70
CA PRO A 7 17.64 19.17 31.37
C PRO A 7 17.47 17.64 31.43
N ARG A 8 16.78 17.09 30.44
CA ARG A 8 16.50 15.66 30.31
C ARG A 8 17.40 15.03 29.27
N VAL A 9 18.09 13.97 29.65
CA VAL A 9 19.00 13.24 28.78
C VAL A 9 18.35 11.92 28.37
N TYR A 10 18.30 11.66 27.06
CA TYR A 10 17.78 10.41 26.50
C TYR A 10 18.92 9.62 25.84
N LEU A 11 19.09 8.37 26.25
CA LEU A 11 20.07 7.44 25.71
C LEU A 11 19.34 6.31 25.01
N VAL A 12 19.41 6.27 23.69
CA VAL A 12 18.67 5.31 22.86
C VAL A 12 19.54 4.10 22.54
N ASP A 13 19.09 2.92 22.89
CA ASP A 13 19.67 1.65 22.48
C ASP A 13 19.38 1.42 20.98
N GLY A 14 20.29 1.89 20.13
CA GLY A 14 20.20 1.87 18.69
C GLY A 14 20.22 0.46 18.12
N SER A 15 21.00 -0.46 18.74
CA SER A 15 21.07 -1.85 18.32
C SER A 15 19.72 -2.56 18.51
N SER A 16 19.09 -2.40 19.67
CA SER A 16 17.74 -2.93 19.93
C SER A 16 16.69 -2.31 18.99
N TYR A 17 16.77 -1.00 18.73
CA TYR A 17 15.87 -0.28 17.83
C TYR A 17 15.96 -0.77 16.38
N ILE A 18 17.16 -1.09 15.86
CA ILE A 18 17.36 -1.68 14.53
C ILE A 18 16.58 -2.97 14.36
N TYR A 19 16.76 -3.93 15.27
CA TYR A 19 16.04 -5.21 15.18
C TYR A 19 14.53 -5.04 15.36
N ARG A 20 14.10 -4.15 16.25
CA ARG A 20 12.67 -3.85 16.44
C ARG A 20 12.04 -3.26 15.18
N ALA A 21 12.70 -2.28 14.56
CA ALA A 21 12.24 -1.68 13.31
C ALA A 21 12.15 -2.71 12.19
N TYR A 22 13.15 -3.55 12.04
CA TYR A 22 13.20 -4.60 11.03
C TYR A 22 12.03 -5.59 11.16
N TYR A 23 11.73 -6.06 12.38
CA TYR A 23 10.63 -7.01 12.58
C TYR A 23 9.24 -6.38 12.68
N ALA A 24 9.15 -5.07 12.92
CA ALA A 24 7.86 -4.36 12.98
C ALA A 24 7.26 -4.15 11.59
N ILE A 25 8.10 -3.85 10.61
CA ILE A 25 7.69 -3.58 9.22
C ILE A 25 8.17 -4.72 8.34
N ARG A 26 7.22 -5.40 7.70
CA ARG A 26 7.52 -6.48 6.76
C ARG A 26 7.49 -5.94 5.33
N HIS A 27 8.55 -6.26 4.55
CA HIS A 27 8.59 -6.06 3.10
C HIS A 27 8.35 -4.61 2.65
N LEU A 28 9.29 -3.73 2.98
CA LEU A 28 9.42 -2.41 2.38
C LEU A 28 10.75 -2.36 1.62
N SER A 29 10.70 -2.04 0.33
CA SER A 29 11.88 -1.85 -0.55
C SER A 29 11.70 -0.58 -1.38
N ASN A 30 12.80 -0.04 -1.88
CA ASN A 30 12.77 1.01 -2.90
C ASN A 30 12.52 0.42 -4.30
N SER A 31 12.45 1.27 -5.34
CA SER A 31 12.21 0.87 -6.72
C SER A 31 13.32 -0.02 -7.30
N LYS A 32 14.52 -0.01 -6.69
CA LYS A 32 15.64 -0.88 -7.04
C LYS A 32 15.59 -2.25 -6.37
N GLY A 33 14.54 -2.53 -5.58
CA GLY A 33 14.38 -3.78 -4.83
C GLY A 33 15.26 -3.87 -3.57
N GLU A 34 15.93 -2.79 -3.15
CA GLU A 34 16.73 -2.75 -1.93
C GLU A 34 15.81 -2.65 -0.71
N ALA A 35 16.03 -3.50 0.30
CA ALA A 35 15.23 -3.49 1.52
C ALA A 35 15.45 -2.18 2.31
N THR A 36 14.38 -1.50 2.69
CA THR A 36 14.39 -0.20 3.41
C THR A 36 13.53 -0.20 4.68
N ASN A 37 12.93 -1.34 5.02
CA ASN A 37 11.99 -1.48 6.13
C ASN A 37 12.59 -1.12 7.50
N ALA A 38 13.83 -1.53 7.77
CA ALA A 38 14.49 -1.23 9.04
C ALA A 38 14.85 0.26 9.15
N VAL A 39 15.34 0.87 8.05
CA VAL A 39 15.65 2.32 8.03
C VAL A 39 14.39 3.13 8.26
N PHE A 40 13.31 2.81 7.54
CA PHE A 40 12.03 3.51 7.68
C PHE A 40 11.44 3.38 9.09
N GLY A 41 11.42 2.15 9.63
CA GLY A 41 10.92 1.88 10.98
C GLY A 41 11.73 2.59 12.06
N PHE A 42 13.06 2.53 11.96
CA PHE A 42 13.97 3.19 12.88
C PHE A 42 13.79 4.70 12.88
N THR A 43 13.75 5.31 11.68
CA THR A 43 13.54 6.76 11.51
C THR A 43 12.24 7.20 12.16
N ASN A 44 11.13 6.53 11.87
CA ASN A 44 9.83 6.88 12.46
C ASN A 44 9.79 6.70 13.99
N MET A 45 10.41 5.64 14.53
CA MET A 45 10.50 5.43 15.98
C MET A 45 11.32 6.55 16.66
N LEU A 46 12.42 6.98 16.03
CA LEU A 46 13.27 8.05 16.55
C LEU A 46 12.55 9.40 16.52
N LEU A 47 11.88 9.73 15.41
CA LEU A 47 11.09 10.95 15.28
C LEU A 47 9.92 11.00 16.26
N SER A 48 9.23 9.87 16.46
CA SER A 48 8.15 9.78 17.46
C SER A 48 8.68 10.03 18.87
N LEU A 49 9.83 9.45 19.21
CA LEU A 49 10.47 9.68 20.50
C LEU A 49 10.79 11.18 20.73
N VAL A 50 11.40 11.84 19.73
CA VAL A 50 11.75 13.26 19.84
C VAL A 50 10.51 14.13 19.98
N ARG A 51 9.46 13.85 19.18
CA ARG A 51 8.19 14.60 19.21
C ARG A 51 7.43 14.44 20.52
N ASP A 52 7.35 13.20 21.01
CA ASP A 52 6.49 12.85 22.15
C ASP A 52 7.16 13.15 23.49
N GLU A 53 8.48 12.92 23.60
CA GLU A 53 9.25 13.10 24.82
C GLU A 53 9.96 14.45 24.92
N LYS A 54 10.26 15.11 23.79
CA LYS A 54 10.94 16.41 23.70
C LYS A 54 12.22 16.44 24.54
N PRO A 55 13.22 15.61 24.24
CA PRO A 55 14.48 15.57 24.98
C PRO A 55 15.29 16.86 24.80
N ASP A 56 16.00 17.29 25.85
CA ASP A 56 16.98 18.40 25.74
C ASP A 56 18.29 17.88 25.15
N HIS A 57 18.67 16.66 25.53
CA HIS A 57 19.88 15.97 25.09
C HIS A 57 19.52 14.55 24.68
N LEU A 58 20.09 14.08 23.57
CA LEU A 58 19.84 12.72 23.06
C LEU A 58 21.11 12.13 22.44
N ALA A 59 21.37 10.86 22.69
CA ALA A 59 22.35 10.07 21.95
C ALA A 59 21.78 8.72 21.55
N VAL A 60 22.17 8.25 20.36
CA VAL A 60 21.88 6.90 19.89
C VAL A 60 23.13 6.05 20.01
N VAL A 61 23.07 4.96 20.74
CA VAL A 61 24.23 4.11 21.06
C VAL A 61 24.13 2.81 20.27
N PHE A 62 25.20 2.43 19.59
CA PHE A 62 25.29 1.22 18.76
C PHE A 62 26.37 0.28 19.27
N ASP A 63 26.20 -1.02 19.01
CA ASP A 63 27.29 -1.99 19.18
C ASP A 63 28.37 -1.77 18.12
N ALA A 64 29.61 -1.74 18.55
CA ALA A 64 30.75 -1.69 17.66
C ALA A 64 31.00 -3.05 17.00
N ARG A 65 31.63 -3.06 15.82
CA ARG A 65 32.05 -4.30 15.17
C ARG A 65 33.25 -4.92 15.91
N GLY A 66 33.21 -6.22 16.13
CA GLY A 66 34.31 -6.98 16.72
C GLY A 66 33.93 -7.70 18.03
N PRO A 67 34.83 -8.50 18.59
CA PRO A 67 34.60 -9.16 19.85
C PRO A 67 34.63 -8.18 21.02
N THR A 68 33.79 -8.44 22.03
CA THR A 68 33.81 -7.71 23.29
C THR A 68 34.61 -8.48 24.34
N PHE A 69 35.01 -7.86 25.43
CA PHE A 69 35.72 -8.52 26.55
C PHE A 69 34.93 -9.71 27.14
N ARG A 70 33.59 -9.73 27.02
CA ARG A 70 32.74 -10.84 27.46
C ARG A 70 32.99 -12.10 26.64
N LYS A 71 33.29 -11.98 25.35
CA LYS A 71 33.62 -13.10 24.50
C LYS A 71 35.03 -13.66 24.78
N GLU A 72 35.92 -12.83 25.29
CA GLU A 72 37.23 -13.29 25.81
C GLU A 72 37.09 -14.04 27.10
N LEU A 73 36.18 -13.62 28.00
CA LEU A 73 35.88 -14.30 29.28
C LEU A 73 35.11 -15.60 29.08
N TYR A 74 34.24 -15.67 28.11
CA TYR A 74 33.39 -16.82 27.82
C TYR A 74 33.18 -16.94 26.30
N PRO A 75 33.89 -17.84 25.59
CA PRO A 75 33.82 -17.96 24.14
C PRO A 75 32.41 -18.28 23.60
N ASP A 76 31.57 -18.96 24.40
CA ASP A 76 30.19 -19.28 24.02
C ASP A 76 29.18 -18.15 24.27
N TYR A 77 29.63 -16.96 24.73
CA TYR A 77 28.78 -15.79 24.93
C TYR A 77 28.14 -15.36 23.61
N LYS A 78 26.80 -15.28 23.60
CA LYS A 78 25.98 -14.96 22.40
C LYS A 78 26.16 -15.92 21.20
N ALA A 79 26.70 -17.15 21.43
CA ALA A 79 26.94 -18.13 20.35
C ALA A 79 25.63 -18.70 19.76
N ASN A 80 24.51 -18.61 20.48
CA ASN A 80 23.19 -19.05 20.06
C ASN A 80 22.41 -18.01 19.28
N ARG A 81 22.92 -16.77 19.13
CA ARG A 81 22.28 -15.73 18.33
C ARG A 81 22.39 -16.06 16.84
N SER A 82 21.27 -15.99 16.13
CA SER A 82 21.25 -16.12 14.67
C SER A 82 22.08 -15.00 14.02
N ALA A 83 22.68 -15.29 12.87
CA ALA A 83 23.32 -14.26 12.06
C ALA A 83 22.31 -13.16 11.71
N MET A 84 22.82 -11.93 11.54
CA MET A 84 21.99 -10.82 11.07
C MET A 84 21.40 -11.18 9.71
N PRO A 85 20.09 -10.93 9.48
CA PRO A 85 19.46 -11.13 8.18
C PRO A 85 20.23 -10.42 7.05
N GLU A 86 20.40 -11.09 5.91
CA GLU A 86 21.19 -10.57 4.79
C GLU A 86 20.66 -9.23 4.27
N ASP A 87 19.35 -9.04 4.26
CA ASP A 87 18.67 -7.82 3.85
C ASP A 87 18.70 -6.70 4.91
N LEU A 88 19.07 -7.01 6.16
CA LEU A 88 19.28 -6.01 7.21
C LEU A 88 20.71 -5.43 7.18
N ILE A 89 21.70 -6.22 6.76
CA ILE A 89 23.11 -5.81 6.76
C ILE A 89 23.35 -4.47 6.03
N PRO A 90 22.85 -4.27 4.80
CA PRO A 90 23.03 -2.99 4.07
C PRO A 90 22.26 -1.83 4.70
N GLN A 91 21.23 -2.09 5.50
CA GLN A 91 20.41 -1.05 6.12
C GLN A 91 21.08 -0.39 7.34
N VAL A 92 21.95 -1.13 8.04
CA VAL A 92 22.63 -0.59 9.25
C VAL A 92 23.47 0.66 8.98
N PRO A 93 24.32 0.72 7.94
CA PRO A 93 25.02 1.97 7.57
C PRO A 93 24.07 3.13 7.24
N LEU A 94 22.96 2.86 6.56
CA LEU A 94 21.96 3.87 6.20
C LEU A 94 21.26 4.44 7.45
N ILE A 95 20.95 3.60 8.43
CA ILE A 95 20.39 4.04 9.72
C ILE A 95 21.37 5.00 10.42
N LYS A 96 22.67 4.67 10.45
CA LYS A 96 23.70 5.56 11.05
C LYS A 96 23.82 6.88 10.29
N GLN A 97 23.67 6.86 8.95
CA GLN A 97 23.63 8.09 8.14
C GLN A 97 22.40 8.95 8.47
N VAL A 98 21.22 8.32 8.64
CA VAL A 98 20.01 9.04 9.06
C VAL A 98 20.21 9.71 10.42
N VAL A 99 20.72 8.98 11.43
CA VAL A 99 21.01 9.54 12.76
C VAL A 99 21.95 10.74 12.66
N LYS A 100 23.01 10.63 11.84
CA LYS A 100 23.96 11.70 11.60
C LYS A 100 23.32 12.90 10.90
N ALA A 101 22.47 12.67 9.90
CA ALA A 101 21.79 13.74 9.17
C ALA A 101 20.72 14.46 10.03
N PHE A 102 20.20 13.79 11.06
CA PHE A 102 19.42 14.46 12.12
C PHE A 102 20.28 15.26 13.13
N ASN A 103 21.59 15.36 12.92
CA ASN A 103 22.56 15.95 13.85
C ASN A 103 22.47 15.35 15.27
N MET A 104 22.17 14.04 15.35
CA MET A 104 22.12 13.30 16.61
C MET A 104 23.42 12.53 16.82
N PRO A 105 24.03 12.60 18.00
CA PRO A 105 25.22 11.81 18.33
C PRO A 105 24.97 10.31 18.19
N ALA A 106 25.79 9.63 17.38
CA ALA A 106 25.82 8.19 17.22
C ALA A 106 27.08 7.65 17.90
N LEU A 107 26.92 6.97 19.02
CA LEU A 107 28.03 6.53 19.86
C LEU A 107 28.27 5.03 19.68
N GLU A 108 29.54 4.63 19.56
CA GLU A 108 30.00 3.26 19.56
C GLU A 108 31.45 3.20 20.08
N GLN A 109 31.80 2.12 20.81
CA GLN A 109 33.13 1.94 21.34
C GLN A 109 33.61 0.50 21.15
N THR A 110 34.72 0.31 20.46
CA THR A 110 35.30 -1.03 20.24
C THR A 110 35.65 -1.71 21.57
N GLY A 111 35.30 -3.01 21.68
CA GLY A 111 35.55 -3.83 22.87
C GLY A 111 34.41 -3.79 23.91
N TYR A 112 33.44 -2.89 23.78
CA TYR A 112 32.30 -2.73 24.67
C TYR A 112 30.98 -2.90 23.89
N GLU A 113 29.91 -3.24 24.60
CA GLU A 113 28.55 -3.31 24.07
C GLU A 113 27.83 -1.97 24.27
N ALA A 114 26.77 -1.72 23.50
CA ALA A 114 25.94 -0.51 23.62
C ALA A 114 25.47 -0.31 25.07
N ASP A 115 25.12 -1.39 25.77
CA ASP A 115 24.64 -1.37 27.15
C ASP A 115 25.68 -0.82 28.14
N ASP A 116 26.98 -1.12 27.93
CA ASP A 116 28.08 -0.60 28.75
C ASP A 116 28.24 0.92 28.56
N ILE A 117 28.14 1.38 27.33
CA ILE A 117 28.20 2.82 27.00
C ILE A 117 27.00 3.53 27.63
N ILE A 118 25.79 2.99 27.45
CA ILE A 118 24.54 3.53 28.04
C ILE A 118 24.66 3.59 29.56
N ALA A 119 25.12 2.51 30.20
CA ALA A 119 25.27 2.45 31.65
C ALA A 119 26.28 3.49 32.17
N THR A 120 27.41 3.65 31.48
CA THR A 120 28.45 4.65 31.80
C THR A 120 27.89 6.06 31.72
N LEU A 121 27.22 6.42 30.60
CA LEU A 121 26.67 7.77 30.40
C LEU A 121 25.49 8.02 31.36
N ALA A 122 24.62 7.05 31.57
CA ALA A 122 23.48 7.20 32.50
C ALA A 122 23.96 7.51 33.94
N LYS A 123 24.95 6.77 34.42
CA LYS A 123 25.53 7.02 35.74
C LYS A 123 26.28 8.35 35.81
N ARG A 124 27.05 8.70 34.77
CA ARG A 124 27.79 9.96 34.66
C ARG A 124 26.83 11.17 34.78
N TYR A 125 25.78 11.20 33.98
CA TYR A 125 24.85 12.33 33.96
C TYR A 125 23.89 12.36 35.14
N ALA A 126 23.48 11.20 35.66
CA ALA A 126 22.71 11.15 36.90
C ALA A 126 23.52 11.69 38.11
N ALA A 127 24.84 11.41 38.17
CA ALA A 127 25.73 11.98 39.20
C ALA A 127 25.89 13.51 39.10
N GLN A 128 25.72 14.10 37.90
CA GLN A 128 25.66 15.54 37.68
C GLN A 128 24.29 16.14 38.03
N GLY A 129 23.32 15.33 38.47
CA GLY A 129 22.02 15.78 38.91
C GLY A 129 20.95 15.87 37.81
N LEU A 130 21.22 15.31 36.59
CA LEU A 130 20.30 15.31 35.47
C LEU A 130 19.34 14.13 35.54
N GLU A 131 18.14 14.28 34.95
CA GLU A 131 17.19 13.19 34.74
C GLU A 131 17.57 12.43 33.46
N VAL A 132 17.81 11.13 33.58
CA VAL A 132 18.23 10.27 32.47
C VAL A 132 17.14 9.26 32.14
N THR A 133 16.71 9.23 30.90
CA THR A 133 15.81 8.19 30.35
C THR A 133 16.57 7.30 29.37
N VAL A 134 16.68 6.03 29.69
CA VAL A 134 17.26 5.03 28.77
C VAL A 134 16.14 4.42 27.96
N VAL A 135 16.22 4.56 26.64
CA VAL A 135 15.20 4.10 25.72
C VAL A 135 15.58 2.71 25.19
N THR A 136 15.04 1.69 25.83
CA THR A 136 15.34 0.28 25.52
C THR A 136 14.20 -0.63 25.94
N GLY A 137 14.18 -1.85 25.41
CA GLY A 137 13.34 -2.92 25.91
C GLY A 137 14.14 -4.02 26.58
N ASP A 138 15.45 -3.83 26.73
CA ASP A 138 16.28 -4.81 27.38
C ASP A 138 16.08 -4.77 28.91
N LYS A 139 15.81 -5.96 29.45
CA LYS A 139 15.62 -6.13 30.91
C LYS A 139 16.92 -6.00 31.69
N ASP A 140 18.06 -6.22 31.05
CA ASP A 140 19.37 -6.26 31.72
C ASP A 140 19.79 -4.86 32.15
N LEU A 141 19.33 -3.84 31.41
CA LEU A 141 19.50 -2.43 31.80
C LEU A 141 18.65 -2.02 33.02
N MET A 142 17.75 -2.88 33.53
CA MET A 142 17.04 -2.59 34.79
C MET A 142 17.96 -2.52 36.01
N GLN A 143 19.19 -3.07 35.91
CA GLN A 143 20.20 -2.98 36.99
C GLN A 143 20.72 -1.55 37.24
N ILE A 144 20.57 -0.62 36.26
CA ILE A 144 21.07 0.76 36.42
C ILE A 144 19.97 1.75 36.89
N VAL A 145 18.72 1.28 36.99
CA VAL A 145 17.58 2.14 37.42
C VAL A 145 17.83 2.70 38.81
N GLY A 146 17.56 3.99 38.98
CA GLY A 146 17.80 4.72 40.22
C GLY A 146 16.83 5.88 40.42
N GLU A 147 17.18 6.79 41.32
CA GLU A 147 16.32 7.97 41.58
C GLU A 147 16.18 8.89 40.37
N ARG A 148 17.24 8.96 39.52
CA ARG A 148 17.33 9.83 38.34
C ARG A 148 17.49 9.07 37.03
N ILE A 149 17.51 7.75 37.05
CA ILE A 149 17.62 6.90 35.86
C ILE A 149 16.34 6.07 35.74
N ARG A 150 15.65 6.20 34.60
CA ARG A 150 14.47 5.44 34.25
C ARG A 150 14.65 4.77 32.90
N LEU A 151 13.89 3.68 32.67
CA LEU A 151 13.84 3.06 31.34
C LEU A 151 12.51 3.44 30.67
N LEU A 152 12.53 3.54 29.34
CA LEU A 152 11.36 3.74 28.49
C LEU A 152 11.31 2.66 27.40
N ASP A 153 10.27 1.83 27.45
CA ASP A 153 9.92 0.93 26.34
C ASP A 153 8.85 1.61 25.46
N THR A 154 9.27 2.22 24.36
CA THR A 154 8.41 2.97 23.43
C THR A 154 7.35 2.11 22.75
N MET A 155 7.58 0.80 22.59
CA MET A 155 6.59 -0.12 22.00
C MET A 155 5.39 -0.36 22.93
N LYS A 156 5.60 -0.29 24.23
CA LYS A 156 4.55 -0.48 25.24
C LYS A 156 4.09 0.83 25.84
N GLY A 157 4.76 1.96 25.52
CA GLY A 157 4.53 3.24 26.15
C GLY A 157 4.77 3.19 27.67
N LYS A 158 5.69 2.33 28.16
CA LYS A 158 5.88 2.05 29.56
C LYS A 158 7.19 2.61 30.08
N HIS A 159 7.09 3.51 31.06
CA HIS A 159 8.24 3.91 31.87
C HIS A 159 8.47 2.92 33.01
N SER A 160 9.71 2.62 33.30
CA SER A 160 10.10 1.72 34.38
C SER A 160 11.10 2.41 35.30
N GLY A 161 10.66 2.68 36.52
CA GLY A 161 11.48 3.14 37.63
C GLY A 161 11.71 2.00 38.64
N ARG A 162 12.12 2.38 39.85
CA ARG A 162 12.47 1.41 40.91
C ARG A 162 11.30 0.46 41.28
N ALA A 163 10.06 0.97 41.29
CA ALA A 163 8.88 0.17 41.63
C ALA A 163 8.63 -0.93 40.59
N GLU A 164 8.73 -0.58 39.30
CA GLU A 164 8.53 -1.52 38.20
C GLU A 164 9.64 -2.59 38.12
N VAL A 165 10.87 -2.25 38.52
CA VAL A 165 11.94 -3.23 38.65
C VAL A 165 11.63 -4.22 39.75
N VAL A 166 11.17 -3.76 40.91
CA VAL A 166 10.75 -4.63 42.03
C VAL A 166 9.55 -5.50 41.62
N GLU A 167 8.57 -4.92 40.91
CA GLU A 167 7.45 -5.71 40.37
C GLU A 167 7.92 -6.82 39.43
N ARG A 168 8.91 -6.54 38.57
CA ARG A 168 9.39 -7.45 37.51
C ARG A 168 10.33 -8.52 38.06
N PHE A 169 11.31 -8.14 38.89
CA PHE A 169 12.36 -9.03 39.39
C PHE A 169 12.16 -9.50 40.86
N GLY A 170 11.22 -8.91 41.60
CA GLY A 170 11.04 -9.16 43.02
C GLY A 170 12.14 -8.60 43.94
N VAL A 171 13.15 -7.93 43.37
CA VAL A 171 14.30 -7.37 44.09
C VAL A 171 14.52 -5.92 43.60
N PRO A 172 15.17 -5.06 44.40
CA PRO A 172 15.52 -3.71 43.96
C PRO A 172 16.60 -3.74 42.86
N PRO A 173 16.77 -2.65 42.09
CA PRO A 173 17.72 -2.58 40.97
C PRO A 173 19.13 -3.05 41.30
N GLU A 174 19.61 -2.72 42.50
CA GLU A 174 20.96 -3.04 42.97
C GLU A 174 21.18 -4.57 43.11
N GLN A 175 20.13 -5.37 43.15
CA GLN A 175 20.17 -6.80 43.25
C GLN A 175 19.79 -7.54 41.97
N VAL A 176 19.41 -6.84 40.91
CA VAL A 176 19.05 -7.44 39.61
C VAL A 176 20.21 -8.26 39.05
N LEU A 177 21.42 -7.73 39.12
CA LEU A 177 22.65 -8.42 38.70
C LEU A 177 22.85 -9.76 39.40
N GLU A 178 22.55 -9.84 40.69
CA GLU A 178 22.63 -11.06 41.47
C GLU A 178 21.60 -12.11 41.00
N VAL A 179 20.39 -11.66 40.64
CA VAL A 179 19.35 -12.52 40.07
C VAL A 179 19.79 -13.07 38.71
N LEU A 180 20.30 -12.20 37.82
CA LEU A 180 20.78 -12.58 36.49
C LEU A 180 21.96 -13.57 36.59
N GLY A 181 22.87 -13.37 37.54
CA GLY A 181 24.02 -14.29 37.78
C GLY A 181 23.58 -15.69 38.19
N LEU A 182 22.51 -15.81 38.98
CA LEU A 182 21.97 -17.11 39.37
C LEU A 182 21.12 -17.79 38.31
N ALA A 183 20.23 -16.99 37.66
CA ALA A 183 19.28 -17.50 36.70
C ALA A 183 19.94 -17.78 35.33
N GLY A 184 20.99 -17.04 34.98
CA GLY A 184 21.52 -16.97 33.63
C GLY A 184 20.61 -16.21 32.67
N ASP A 185 21.04 -16.09 31.43
CA ASP A 185 20.26 -15.57 30.33
C ASP A 185 20.40 -16.42 29.07
N THR A 186 19.28 -17.01 28.64
CA THR A 186 19.26 -17.84 27.44
C THR A 186 19.43 -17.03 26.16
N SER A 187 19.07 -15.73 26.16
CA SER A 187 19.24 -14.86 25.00
C SER A 187 20.70 -14.60 24.69
N ASP A 188 21.52 -14.43 25.72
CA ASP A 188 22.94 -14.12 25.66
C ASP A 188 23.83 -15.35 25.93
N ASN A 189 23.21 -16.53 26.05
CA ASN A 189 23.89 -17.77 26.36
C ASN A 189 24.70 -17.71 27.66
N ILE A 190 24.17 -17.00 28.67
CA ILE A 190 24.75 -16.96 30.03
C ILE A 190 24.19 -18.15 30.80
N PRO A 191 25.06 -19.04 31.30
CA PRO A 191 24.62 -20.37 31.74
C PRO A 191 23.80 -20.40 33.03
N GLY A 192 24.02 -19.49 33.99
CA GLY A 192 23.39 -19.52 35.30
C GLY A 192 23.67 -20.82 36.12
N VAL A 193 22.86 -21.06 37.14
CA VAL A 193 22.91 -22.32 37.93
C VAL A 193 21.79 -23.25 37.43
N PRO A 194 22.11 -24.48 37.00
CA PRO A 194 21.11 -25.43 36.51
C PRO A 194 19.96 -25.65 37.53
N GLY A 195 18.71 -25.51 37.03
CA GLY A 195 17.51 -25.67 37.86
C GLY A 195 17.13 -24.45 38.72
N ILE A 196 17.86 -23.33 38.59
CA ILE A 196 17.53 -22.04 39.20
C ILE A 196 17.11 -21.05 38.10
N GLY A 197 15.81 -20.94 37.83
CA GLY A 197 15.27 -19.92 36.97
C GLY A 197 15.00 -18.63 37.72
N GLU A 198 14.64 -17.55 36.97
CA GLU A 198 14.49 -16.18 37.46
C GLU A 198 13.66 -16.03 38.73
N LYS A 199 12.50 -16.70 38.86
CA LYS A 199 11.65 -16.65 40.07
C LYS A 199 12.34 -17.26 41.29
N THR A 200 13.08 -18.34 41.08
CA THR A 200 13.83 -19.01 42.17
C THR A 200 15.04 -18.17 42.58
N ALA A 201 15.75 -17.61 41.60
CA ALA A 201 16.86 -16.68 41.83
C ALA A 201 16.41 -15.46 42.63
N SER A 202 15.29 -14.83 42.23
CA SER A 202 14.70 -13.70 42.98
C SER A 202 14.43 -14.04 44.45
N SER A 203 13.78 -15.17 44.68
CA SER A 203 13.49 -15.61 46.08
C SER A 203 14.75 -15.84 46.89
N LEU A 204 15.78 -16.42 46.28
CA LEU A 204 17.08 -16.68 46.97
C LEU A 204 17.80 -15.35 47.25
N ILE A 205 17.79 -14.41 46.32
CA ILE A 205 18.45 -13.10 46.52
C ILE A 205 17.67 -12.26 47.53
N GLN A 206 16.34 -12.32 47.58
CA GLN A 206 15.55 -11.70 48.65
C GLN A 206 15.94 -12.20 50.04
N GLU A 207 16.22 -13.53 50.19
CA GLU A 207 16.57 -14.16 51.47
C GLU A 207 18.05 -13.94 51.86
N PHE A 208 18.98 -14.06 50.86
CA PHE A 208 20.42 -14.08 51.15
C PHE A 208 21.12 -12.76 50.73
N GLY A 209 20.49 -11.89 50.00
CA GLY A 209 21.00 -10.58 49.59
C GLY A 209 21.97 -10.59 48.40
N SER A 210 22.83 -11.60 48.27
CA SER A 210 23.83 -11.71 47.21
C SER A 210 24.21 -13.19 46.97
N ILE A 211 24.79 -13.45 45.75
CA ILE A 211 25.36 -14.77 45.41
C ILE A 211 26.42 -15.20 46.38
N GLU A 212 27.33 -14.32 46.78
CA GLU A 212 28.40 -14.63 47.72
C GLU A 212 27.87 -15.04 49.10
N ASN A 213 26.84 -14.37 49.61
CA ASN A 213 26.24 -14.71 50.87
C ASN A 213 25.41 -16.03 50.77
N LEU A 214 24.72 -16.23 49.63
CA LEU A 214 24.01 -17.45 49.32
C LEU A 214 24.99 -18.66 49.31
N LEU A 215 26.13 -18.56 48.62
CA LEU A 215 27.12 -19.63 48.52
C LEU A 215 27.80 -19.95 49.85
N ARG A 216 27.92 -18.97 50.78
CA ARG A 216 28.42 -19.20 52.13
C ARG A 216 27.39 -19.89 53.05
N ASN A 217 26.11 -19.83 52.71
CA ASN A 217 25.00 -20.31 53.52
C ASN A 217 24.14 -21.39 52.79
N ILE A 218 24.74 -22.15 51.91
CA ILE A 218 24.02 -23.16 51.05
C ILE A 218 23.18 -24.11 51.92
N ASP A 219 23.66 -24.50 53.10
CA ASP A 219 22.95 -25.42 53.99
C ASP A 219 21.58 -24.88 54.49
N ARG A 220 21.34 -23.56 54.41
CA ARG A 220 20.06 -22.92 54.74
C ARG A 220 19.09 -22.92 53.58
N VAL A 221 19.53 -23.22 52.34
CA VAL A 221 18.69 -23.26 51.16
C VAL A 221 17.75 -24.45 51.21
N LYS A 222 16.47 -24.23 50.96
CA LYS A 222 15.48 -25.31 50.93
C LYS A 222 15.61 -26.15 49.64
N GLY A 223 15.76 -27.47 49.84
CA GLY A 223 15.80 -28.47 48.76
C GLY A 223 17.20 -28.99 48.46
N GLN A 224 17.42 -30.29 48.71
CA GLN A 224 18.72 -30.97 48.57
C GLN A 224 19.32 -30.78 47.17
N LYS A 225 18.54 -30.99 46.10
CA LYS A 225 19.02 -30.81 44.72
C LYS A 225 19.51 -29.39 44.42
N ARG A 226 18.88 -28.38 45.02
CA ARG A 226 19.31 -26.97 44.89
C ARG A 226 20.64 -26.70 45.61
N GLN A 227 20.80 -27.27 46.83
CA GLN A 227 22.06 -27.19 47.56
C GLN A 227 23.20 -27.86 46.79
N GLU A 228 22.96 -29.05 46.22
CA GLU A 228 23.92 -29.76 45.38
C GLU A 228 24.31 -28.89 44.16
N ASN A 229 23.35 -28.39 43.41
CA ASN A 229 23.60 -27.53 42.23
C ASN A 229 24.37 -26.25 42.59
N LEU A 230 24.02 -25.61 43.71
CA LEU A 230 24.74 -24.38 44.15
C LEU A 230 26.19 -24.69 44.55
N ARG A 231 26.47 -25.89 45.17
CA ARG A 231 27.86 -26.33 45.48
C ARG A 231 28.64 -26.63 44.21
N GLU A 232 28.02 -27.30 43.25
CA GLU A 232 28.65 -27.75 42.02
C GLU A 232 28.89 -26.59 41.07
N TYR A 233 27.88 -25.67 40.89
CA TYR A 233 27.87 -24.62 39.90
C TYR A 233 28.07 -23.21 40.48
N GLY A 234 28.61 -23.09 41.71
CA GLY A 234 28.84 -21.79 42.35
C GLY A 234 29.79 -20.88 41.57
N GLU A 235 30.89 -21.45 41.01
CA GLU A 235 31.81 -20.69 40.14
C GLU A 235 31.13 -20.27 38.84
N GLN A 236 30.25 -21.08 38.30
CA GLN A 236 29.46 -20.73 37.13
C GLN A 236 28.47 -19.57 37.40
N ALA A 237 27.88 -19.48 38.60
CA ALA A 237 27.09 -18.36 39.05
C ALA A 237 27.93 -17.08 39.11
N ARG A 238 29.16 -17.11 39.59
CA ARG A 238 30.09 -16.01 39.61
C ARG A 238 30.45 -15.52 38.19
N LEU A 239 30.75 -16.48 37.28
CA LEU A 239 31.01 -16.18 35.88
C LEU A 239 29.80 -15.55 35.23
N SER A 240 28.60 -16.09 35.43
CA SER A 240 27.35 -15.58 34.89
C SER A 240 27.07 -14.16 35.41
N ARG A 241 27.29 -13.90 36.69
CA ARG A 241 27.19 -12.57 37.25
C ARG A 241 28.16 -11.59 36.58
N LYS A 242 29.44 -12.00 36.37
CA LYS A 242 30.44 -11.18 35.71
C LYS A 242 30.14 -10.92 34.25
N LEU A 243 29.50 -11.84 33.54
CA LEU A 243 29.06 -11.67 32.16
C LEU A 243 27.86 -10.71 32.04
N ALA A 244 26.93 -10.73 33.01
CA ALA A 244 25.78 -9.86 33.08
C ALA A 244 26.10 -8.47 33.66
N GLU A 245 27.27 -8.28 34.26
CA GLU A 245 27.69 -7.02 34.86
C GLU A 245 27.96 -5.95 33.78
N LEU A 246 27.35 -4.77 33.94
CA LEU A 246 27.59 -3.63 33.06
C LEU A 246 28.85 -2.86 33.51
N VAL A 247 29.56 -2.29 32.53
CA VAL A 247 30.70 -1.43 32.76
C VAL A 247 30.22 0.00 32.93
N TYR A 248 30.75 0.71 33.94
CA TYR A 248 30.31 2.09 34.26
C TYR A 248 31.41 3.16 34.04
N ASP A 249 32.58 2.76 33.56
CA ASP A 249 33.78 3.60 33.38
C ASP A 249 34.38 3.49 32.00
N VAL A 250 33.57 3.20 30.97
CA VAL A 250 34.03 3.21 29.58
C VAL A 250 34.58 4.62 29.25
N THR A 251 35.81 4.65 28.73
CA THR A 251 36.42 5.92 28.30
C THR A 251 35.71 6.40 27.04
N LEU A 252 34.99 7.52 27.18
CA LEU A 252 34.23 8.14 26.10
C LEU A 252 34.59 9.62 26.04
N ASP A 253 35.02 10.07 24.86
CA ASP A 253 35.30 11.47 24.57
C ASP A 253 34.01 12.15 24.10
N VAL A 254 33.08 12.31 25.04
CA VAL A 254 31.76 12.94 24.81
C VAL A 254 31.36 13.74 26.05
N THR A 255 30.94 14.96 25.83
CA THR A 255 30.43 15.89 26.83
C THR A 255 28.91 15.95 26.78
N LEU A 256 28.27 16.65 27.75
CA LEU A 256 26.82 16.86 27.71
C LEU A 256 26.42 17.77 26.54
N ASP A 257 27.22 18.79 26.24
CA ASP A 257 26.94 19.72 25.15
C ASP A 257 26.95 19.02 23.78
N ASP A 258 27.74 17.96 23.60
CA ASP A 258 27.76 17.14 22.38
C ASP A 258 26.45 16.36 22.20
N LEU A 259 25.64 16.19 23.24
CA LEU A 259 24.36 15.51 23.19
C LEU A 259 23.18 16.46 22.95
N ALA A 260 23.39 17.77 22.87
CA ALA A 260 22.33 18.73 22.60
C ALA A 260 21.72 18.48 21.23
N LEU A 261 20.39 18.52 21.14
CA LEU A 261 19.71 18.38 19.87
C LEU A 261 19.90 19.63 19.02
N GLU A 262 20.55 19.47 17.89
CA GLU A 262 20.70 20.49 16.87
C GLU A 262 19.63 20.38 15.77
N LYS A 263 19.50 21.43 14.95
CA LYS A 263 18.62 21.38 13.78
C LYS A 263 19.13 20.32 12.80
N PRO A 264 18.20 19.54 12.21
CA PRO A 264 18.55 18.54 11.20
C PRO A 264 19.28 19.15 9.99
N ASP A 265 20.20 18.39 9.40
CA ASP A 265 20.76 18.70 8.08
C ASP A 265 19.75 18.31 6.99
N HIS A 266 18.92 19.29 6.63
CA HIS A 266 17.86 19.09 5.64
C HIS A 266 18.41 18.66 4.26
N ALA A 267 19.57 19.11 3.85
CA ALA A 267 20.17 18.72 2.57
C ALA A 267 20.56 17.23 2.56
N ALA A 268 21.25 16.78 3.62
CA ALA A 268 21.62 15.38 3.78
C ALA A 268 20.40 14.47 3.92
N LEU A 269 19.36 14.89 4.67
CA LEU A 269 18.11 14.14 4.81
C LEU A 269 17.35 14.05 3.48
N THR A 270 17.30 15.13 2.69
CA THR A 270 16.64 15.13 1.38
C THR A 270 17.29 14.09 0.46
N GLU A 271 18.63 14.06 0.36
CA GLU A 271 19.34 13.07 -0.47
C GLU A 271 19.12 11.63 0.01
N LEU A 272 19.18 11.41 1.33
CA LEU A 272 18.94 10.07 1.91
C LEU A 272 17.51 9.60 1.69
N PHE A 273 16.50 10.44 1.96
CA PHE A 273 15.09 10.06 1.80
C PHE A 273 14.70 9.90 0.35
N LYS A 274 15.34 10.63 -0.57
CA LYS A 274 15.21 10.44 -2.01
C LYS A 274 15.77 9.09 -2.44
N GLN A 275 17.00 8.74 -2.03
CA GLN A 275 17.62 7.44 -2.30
C GLN A 275 16.77 6.28 -1.76
N LEU A 276 16.18 6.47 -0.57
CA LEU A 276 15.36 5.46 0.11
C LEU A 276 13.89 5.46 -0.33
N GLU A 277 13.46 6.45 -1.13
CA GLU A 277 12.08 6.67 -1.58
C GLU A 277 11.08 6.79 -0.41
N PHE A 278 11.48 7.53 0.63
CA PHE A 278 10.63 7.84 1.78
C PHE A 278 9.84 9.13 1.54
N HIS A 279 8.91 9.09 0.59
CA HIS A 279 8.20 10.28 0.08
C HIS A 279 7.62 11.16 1.18
N LYS A 280 6.96 10.58 2.21
CA LYS A 280 6.40 11.36 3.32
C LYS A 280 7.48 12.08 4.15
N LEU A 281 8.60 11.41 4.44
CA LEU A 281 9.72 12.02 5.14
C LEU A 281 10.46 13.02 4.25
N LEU A 282 10.54 12.73 2.94
CA LEU A 282 11.10 13.66 1.96
C LEU A 282 10.29 14.96 1.95
N GLN A 283 8.96 14.89 1.91
CA GLN A 283 8.09 16.06 2.01
C GLN A 283 8.28 16.84 3.32
N GLU A 284 8.45 16.15 4.45
CA GLU A 284 8.60 16.79 5.76
C GLU A 284 9.96 17.47 5.94
N TYR A 285 11.03 16.89 5.36
CA TYR A 285 12.43 17.34 5.60
C TYR A 285 13.13 17.94 4.38
N SER A 286 12.54 17.93 3.17
CA SER A 286 13.08 18.68 2.05
C SER A 286 13.15 20.16 2.40
N VAL A 287 14.20 20.82 1.93
CA VAL A 287 14.42 22.25 2.18
C VAL A 287 13.20 23.01 1.67
N SER A 288 12.45 23.63 2.58
CA SER A 288 11.34 24.50 2.14
C SER A 288 11.93 25.67 1.38
N VAL A 289 11.46 25.86 0.19
CA VAL A 289 11.83 26.98 -0.71
C VAL A 289 11.37 28.34 -0.15
N GLN A 290 10.96 28.45 1.10
CA GLN A 290 10.75 29.74 1.76
C GLN A 290 12.00 30.63 1.78
N GLU A 291 13.20 30.07 1.52
CA GLU A 291 14.40 30.87 1.24
C GLU A 291 14.70 31.05 -0.27
N GLN A 292 13.98 30.36 -1.17
CA GLN A 292 14.12 30.49 -2.63
C GLN A 292 12.94 31.20 -3.33
N SER A 293 11.87 31.57 -2.62
CA SER A 293 10.69 32.28 -3.17
C SER A 293 10.95 33.72 -3.63
N SER A 294 12.19 34.13 -3.82
CA SER A 294 12.57 35.43 -4.39
C SER A 294 12.42 35.51 -5.92
N GLY A 295 11.86 34.49 -6.59
CA GLY A 295 11.73 34.42 -8.05
C GLY A 295 10.37 33.99 -8.58
N GLU A 296 9.43 33.54 -7.74
CA GLU A 296 8.10 33.09 -8.16
C GLU A 296 7.14 34.29 -8.23
N ASN A 297 6.41 34.40 -9.37
CA ASN A 297 5.46 35.46 -9.61
C ASN A 297 4.05 34.89 -9.72
N TYR A 298 3.40 34.66 -8.55
CA TYR A 298 2.02 34.19 -8.49
C TYR A 298 1.06 35.36 -8.30
N GLN A 299 0.07 35.47 -9.20
CA GLN A 299 -0.83 36.58 -9.28
C GLN A 299 -2.29 36.19 -9.07
N THR A 300 -3.00 36.98 -8.27
CA THR A 300 -4.46 36.88 -8.15
C THR A 300 -5.13 37.72 -9.21
N VAL A 301 -6.13 37.19 -9.90
CA VAL A 301 -6.94 37.89 -10.92
C VAL A 301 -8.29 38.24 -10.29
N LEU A 302 -8.53 39.52 -10.03
CA LEU A 302 -9.73 40.02 -9.36
C LEU A 302 -10.54 41.00 -10.22
N SER A 303 -9.97 41.53 -11.31
CA SER A 303 -10.61 42.46 -12.18
C SER A 303 -10.79 41.93 -13.62
N GLU A 304 -11.77 42.44 -14.31
CA GLU A 304 -12.03 42.08 -15.73
C GLU A 304 -10.85 42.41 -16.66
N ALA A 305 -10.11 43.47 -16.38
CA ALA A 305 -8.91 43.84 -17.13
C ALA A 305 -7.77 42.81 -16.93
N GLU A 306 -7.53 42.38 -15.69
CA GLU A 306 -6.55 41.33 -15.42
C GLU A 306 -6.95 39.98 -16.04
N LEU A 307 -8.26 39.64 -16.05
CA LEU A 307 -8.79 38.48 -16.75
C LEU A 307 -8.53 38.54 -18.28
N ASP A 308 -8.72 39.70 -18.89
CA ASP A 308 -8.45 39.91 -20.32
C ASP A 308 -6.94 39.75 -20.62
N GLU A 309 -6.06 40.28 -19.76
CA GLU A 309 -4.60 40.10 -19.86
C GLU A 309 -4.19 38.64 -19.72
N LEU A 310 -4.78 37.91 -18.76
CA LEU A 310 -4.59 36.48 -18.60
C LEU A 310 -4.99 35.72 -19.87
N ILE A 311 -6.21 35.96 -20.39
CA ILE A 311 -6.72 35.32 -21.60
C ILE A 311 -5.80 35.56 -22.79
N ASP A 312 -5.32 36.79 -22.97
CA ASP A 312 -4.38 37.14 -24.07
C ASP A 312 -3.01 36.42 -23.87
N SER A 313 -2.57 36.21 -22.63
CA SER A 313 -1.37 35.48 -22.34
C SER A 313 -1.50 33.98 -22.66
N LEU A 314 -2.62 33.36 -22.25
CA LEU A 314 -2.93 31.96 -22.54
C LEU A 314 -3.06 31.71 -24.05
N LYS A 315 -3.73 32.63 -24.80
CA LYS A 315 -3.84 32.56 -26.25
C LYS A 315 -2.50 32.67 -26.96
N ARG A 316 -1.64 33.59 -26.53
CA ARG A 316 -0.32 33.77 -27.12
C ARG A 316 0.60 32.56 -26.89
N ALA A 317 0.47 31.94 -25.73
CA ALA A 317 1.22 30.75 -25.42
C ALA A 317 0.76 29.52 -26.22
N GLY A 318 -0.54 29.43 -26.56
CA GLY A 318 -1.13 28.29 -27.27
C GLY A 318 -1.15 26.99 -26.53
N ARG A 319 -0.50 26.97 -25.34
CA ARG A 319 -0.38 25.83 -24.40
C ARG A 319 -0.30 26.37 -22.99
N PHE A 320 -1.01 25.74 -22.06
CA PHE A 320 -0.97 26.13 -20.63
C PHE A 320 -1.31 24.97 -19.69
N ALA A 321 -0.79 25.05 -18.47
CA ALA A 321 -1.25 24.20 -17.37
C ALA A 321 -2.52 24.77 -16.76
N LEU A 322 -3.43 23.89 -16.34
CA LEU A 322 -4.73 24.20 -15.71
C LEU A 322 -4.91 23.31 -14.49
N ASP A 323 -5.41 23.90 -13.41
CA ASP A 323 -5.89 23.21 -12.24
C ASP A 323 -7.13 23.91 -11.68
N THR A 324 -7.97 23.20 -10.89
CA THR A 324 -9.22 23.73 -10.30
C THR A 324 -9.30 23.51 -8.81
N GLU A 325 -9.64 24.57 -8.09
CA GLU A 325 -9.98 24.53 -6.67
C GLU A 325 -11.49 24.39 -6.45
N THR A 326 -11.90 23.53 -5.52
CA THR A 326 -13.28 23.08 -5.42
C THR A 326 -13.78 22.90 -4.00
N THR A 327 -15.11 22.73 -3.85
CA THR A 327 -15.76 22.49 -2.56
C THR A 327 -15.76 21.03 -2.12
N SER A 328 -15.42 20.06 -2.99
CA SER A 328 -15.56 18.61 -2.72
C SER A 328 -14.58 17.78 -3.53
N LEU A 329 -14.14 16.67 -2.97
CA LEU A 329 -13.35 15.65 -3.70
C LEU A 329 -14.21 14.81 -4.67
N ILE A 330 -15.55 14.88 -4.59
CA ILE A 330 -16.46 14.20 -5.52
C ILE A 330 -16.71 15.13 -6.69
N ALA A 331 -15.95 14.94 -7.79
CA ALA A 331 -15.92 15.84 -8.93
C ALA A 331 -17.30 16.19 -9.49
N VAL A 332 -18.20 15.20 -9.63
CA VAL A 332 -19.58 15.42 -10.16
C VAL A 332 -20.52 16.18 -9.23
N GLN A 333 -20.08 16.51 -8.00
CA GLN A 333 -20.85 17.31 -7.02
C GLN A 333 -20.10 18.57 -6.61
N ALA A 334 -18.84 18.70 -7.04
CA ALA A 334 -17.97 19.80 -6.66
C ALA A 334 -18.41 21.12 -7.33
N GLU A 335 -18.50 22.19 -6.54
CA GLU A 335 -18.63 23.56 -7.02
C GLU A 335 -17.22 24.15 -7.22
N LEU A 336 -17.04 24.93 -8.28
CA LEU A 336 -15.79 25.61 -8.58
C LEU A 336 -15.56 26.76 -7.58
N VAL A 337 -14.39 26.79 -6.95
CA VAL A 337 -13.94 27.87 -6.05
C VAL A 337 -12.94 28.78 -6.75
N GLY A 338 -12.10 28.24 -7.61
CA GLY A 338 -11.14 29.01 -8.39
C GLY A 338 -10.51 28.17 -9.51
N LEU A 339 -9.80 28.86 -10.41
CA LEU A 339 -9.00 28.25 -11.48
C LEU A 339 -7.57 28.79 -11.38
N SER A 340 -6.60 27.93 -11.62
CA SER A 340 -5.21 28.33 -11.73
C SER A 340 -4.60 27.98 -13.08
N PHE A 341 -3.63 28.77 -13.50
CA PHE A 341 -3.00 28.66 -14.82
C PHE A 341 -1.51 28.93 -14.75
N ALA A 342 -0.73 28.24 -15.59
CA ALA A 342 0.68 28.52 -15.81
C ALA A 342 1.05 28.32 -17.29
N VAL A 343 1.97 29.16 -17.82
CA VAL A 343 2.50 29.06 -19.19
C VAL A 343 4.03 28.99 -19.23
N GLU A 344 4.66 29.19 -18.08
CA GLU A 344 6.11 29.16 -17.92
C GLU A 344 6.47 28.85 -16.47
N SER A 345 7.68 28.36 -16.24
CA SER A 345 8.17 28.00 -14.90
C SER A 345 8.29 29.23 -13.99
N GLY A 346 7.79 29.13 -12.76
CA GLY A 346 7.85 30.18 -11.74
C GLY A 346 6.80 31.29 -11.92
N HIS A 347 5.86 31.12 -12.83
CA HIS A 347 4.79 32.08 -13.04
C HIS A 347 3.41 31.40 -13.10
N GLY A 348 2.49 31.83 -12.25
CA GLY A 348 1.15 31.28 -12.13
C GLY A 348 0.10 32.34 -11.84
N TRP A 349 -1.13 32.06 -12.24
CA TRP A 349 -2.28 32.89 -11.93
C TRP A 349 -3.33 32.08 -11.18
N TYR A 350 -3.97 32.73 -10.23
CA TYR A 350 -5.16 32.21 -9.57
C TYR A 350 -6.36 33.13 -9.80
N LEU A 351 -7.47 32.59 -10.25
CA LEU A 351 -8.71 33.30 -10.55
C LEU A 351 -9.79 32.80 -9.58
N PRO A 352 -9.98 33.47 -8.42
CA PRO A 352 -11.00 33.08 -7.43
C PRO A 352 -12.40 33.47 -7.96
N VAL A 353 -13.39 32.57 -7.78
CA VAL A 353 -14.79 32.76 -8.22
C VAL A 353 -15.81 32.26 -7.18
N GLY A 354 -15.38 31.57 -6.13
CA GLY A 354 -16.28 30.91 -5.18
C GLY A 354 -15.87 30.98 -3.71
N HIS A 355 -14.94 31.84 -3.33
CA HIS A 355 -14.55 32.01 -1.93
C HIS A 355 -15.65 32.69 -1.11
N ARG A 356 -15.87 32.21 0.12
CA ARG A 356 -16.98 32.64 1.00
C ARG A 356 -16.49 32.71 2.46
N TYR A 357 -15.90 33.81 2.87
CA TYR A 357 -15.51 34.08 4.26
C TYR A 357 -15.67 35.56 4.60
N LEU A 358 -15.59 35.90 5.88
CA LEU A 358 -15.74 37.28 6.34
C LEU A 358 -14.54 38.13 5.88
N GLY A 359 -14.79 39.15 5.06
CA GLY A 359 -13.74 40.02 4.53
C GLY A 359 -13.15 39.53 3.20
N VAL A 360 -13.75 38.55 2.54
CA VAL A 360 -13.34 38.09 1.21
C VAL A 360 -13.32 39.30 0.23
N PRO A 361 -12.25 39.43 -0.61
CA PRO A 361 -12.22 40.47 -1.65
C PRO A 361 -13.35 40.27 -2.67
N GLU A 362 -13.72 41.34 -3.37
CA GLU A 362 -14.67 41.23 -4.46
C GLU A 362 -14.11 40.34 -5.57
N GLN A 363 -14.86 39.30 -5.95
CA GLN A 363 -14.48 38.31 -6.96
C GLN A 363 -15.30 38.56 -8.23
N LEU A 364 -14.74 38.17 -9.38
CA LEU A 364 -15.47 38.20 -10.62
C LEU A 364 -16.63 37.19 -10.60
N PRO A 365 -17.80 37.56 -11.19
CA PRO A 365 -18.92 36.62 -11.30
C PRO A 365 -18.52 35.37 -12.10
N LEU A 366 -18.82 34.19 -11.58
CA LEU A 366 -18.48 32.90 -12.21
C LEU A 366 -18.96 32.84 -13.67
N GLU A 367 -20.19 33.28 -13.95
CA GLU A 367 -20.77 33.27 -15.31
C GLU A 367 -19.96 34.15 -16.30
N LEU A 368 -19.50 35.32 -15.86
CA LEU A 368 -18.64 36.21 -16.66
C LEU A 368 -17.31 35.51 -16.98
N VAL A 369 -16.68 34.95 -15.96
CA VAL A 369 -15.40 34.26 -16.09
C VAL A 369 -15.51 33.09 -17.07
N LEU A 370 -16.49 32.20 -16.87
CA LEU A 370 -16.68 31.03 -17.72
C LEU A 370 -17.01 31.44 -19.18
N ASN A 371 -17.81 32.46 -19.39
CA ASN A 371 -18.14 32.94 -20.75
C ASN A 371 -16.89 33.47 -21.47
N LYS A 372 -15.99 34.16 -20.76
CA LYS A 372 -14.73 34.66 -21.35
C LYS A 372 -13.71 33.57 -21.60
N LEU A 373 -13.59 32.56 -20.68
CA LEU A 373 -12.65 31.44 -20.81
C LEU A 373 -13.13 30.34 -21.76
N ARG A 374 -14.44 30.19 -21.98
CA ARG A 374 -15.04 29.15 -22.85
C ARG A 374 -14.35 28.99 -24.19
N PRO A 375 -14.08 30.08 -24.97
CA PRO A 375 -13.41 29.93 -26.27
C PRO A 375 -12.01 29.33 -26.21
N LEU A 376 -11.34 29.43 -25.06
CA LEU A 376 -10.03 28.82 -24.82
C LEU A 376 -10.13 27.38 -24.32
N LEU A 377 -11.02 27.16 -23.37
CA LEU A 377 -11.12 25.85 -22.69
C LEU A 377 -11.74 24.78 -23.61
N GLU A 378 -12.66 25.18 -24.49
CA GLU A 378 -13.34 24.29 -25.44
C GLU A 378 -12.62 24.20 -26.81
N ASP A 379 -11.55 24.98 -27.06
CA ASP A 379 -10.79 24.91 -28.31
C ASP A 379 -9.80 23.73 -28.31
N PRO A 380 -9.97 22.73 -29.19
CA PRO A 380 -9.05 21.59 -29.27
C PRO A 380 -7.67 21.96 -29.85
N GLN A 381 -7.49 23.15 -30.44
CA GLN A 381 -6.19 23.59 -30.97
C GLN A 381 -5.29 24.22 -29.90
N ILE A 382 -5.86 24.62 -28.78
CA ILE A 382 -5.12 25.14 -27.62
C ILE A 382 -4.82 24.00 -26.69
N GLU A 383 -3.53 23.71 -26.44
CA GLU A 383 -3.11 22.56 -25.65
C GLU A 383 -3.27 22.82 -24.15
N LYS A 384 -3.86 21.88 -23.43
CA LYS A 384 -3.98 21.88 -21.97
C LYS A 384 -3.14 20.78 -21.35
N ILE A 385 -2.48 21.13 -20.27
CA ILE A 385 -1.72 20.25 -19.39
C ILE A 385 -2.41 20.25 -18.03
N GLY A 386 -2.49 19.10 -17.37
CA GLY A 386 -3.00 19.01 -16.00
C GLY A 386 -2.37 17.88 -15.22
N GLN A 387 -2.76 17.80 -13.96
CA GLN A 387 -2.43 16.71 -13.06
C GLN A 387 -3.72 16.03 -12.61
N ASN A 388 -3.98 14.78 -13.00
CA ASN A 388 -5.30 14.15 -12.81
C ASN A 388 -6.44 14.99 -13.42
N ILE A 389 -6.17 15.54 -14.60
CA ILE A 389 -7.02 16.54 -15.28
C ILE A 389 -8.45 16.05 -15.56
N LYS A 390 -8.70 14.76 -15.45
CA LYS A 390 -10.05 14.19 -15.50
C LYS A 390 -10.96 14.78 -14.41
N TYR A 391 -10.42 15.05 -13.23
CA TYR A 391 -11.14 15.70 -12.14
C TYR A 391 -11.56 17.11 -12.54
N ASP A 392 -10.65 17.90 -13.07
CA ASP A 392 -10.89 19.28 -13.52
C ASP A 392 -11.88 19.34 -14.66
N ALA A 393 -11.76 18.41 -15.61
CA ALA A 393 -12.71 18.29 -16.72
C ALA A 393 -14.14 17.99 -16.24
N LEU A 394 -14.32 17.18 -15.21
CA LEU A 394 -15.62 16.90 -14.57
C LEU A 394 -16.16 18.12 -13.84
N VAL A 395 -15.34 18.84 -13.10
CA VAL A 395 -15.72 20.07 -12.39
C VAL A 395 -16.12 21.15 -13.37
N LEU A 396 -15.34 21.37 -14.43
CA LEU A 396 -15.65 22.31 -15.49
C LEU A 396 -16.96 21.94 -16.22
N ARG A 397 -17.20 20.66 -16.44
CA ARG A 397 -18.45 20.16 -17.02
C ARG A 397 -19.67 20.44 -16.14
N ASN A 398 -19.53 20.36 -14.79
CA ASN A 398 -20.57 20.81 -13.85
C ASN A 398 -20.89 22.31 -14.04
N ALA A 399 -19.87 23.10 -14.32
CA ALA A 399 -20.01 24.53 -14.60
C ALA A 399 -20.41 24.86 -16.07
N GLY A 400 -20.66 23.84 -16.89
CA GLY A 400 -21.12 23.98 -18.28
C GLY A 400 -20.02 24.25 -19.32
N ILE A 401 -18.77 23.90 -19.01
CA ILE A 401 -17.60 23.91 -19.92
C ILE A 401 -17.23 22.50 -20.33
N GLU A 402 -17.08 22.27 -21.65
CA GLU A 402 -16.56 20.99 -22.15
C GLU A 402 -15.07 21.15 -22.49
N LEU A 403 -14.21 20.77 -21.55
CA LEU A 403 -12.76 20.90 -21.71
C LEU A 403 -12.29 20.08 -22.92
N ALA A 404 -11.52 20.70 -23.82
CA ALA A 404 -10.96 20.08 -25.02
C ALA A 404 -9.46 20.41 -25.16
N GLY A 405 -8.75 19.66 -26.02
CA GLY A 405 -7.33 19.89 -26.27
C GLY A 405 -6.42 19.49 -25.11
N VAL A 406 -6.81 18.53 -24.29
CA VAL A 406 -5.98 17.97 -23.23
C VAL A 406 -4.91 17.07 -23.86
N VAL A 407 -3.66 17.49 -23.80
CA VAL A 407 -2.53 16.77 -24.43
C VAL A 407 -1.64 16.06 -23.42
N VAL A 408 -1.57 16.53 -22.18
CA VAL A 408 -0.74 15.92 -21.13
C VAL A 408 -1.49 15.92 -19.79
N ASP A 409 -1.53 14.73 -19.18
CA ASP A 409 -1.77 14.54 -17.76
C ASP A 409 -0.47 14.06 -17.14
N THR A 410 0.12 14.83 -16.21
CA THR A 410 1.43 14.53 -15.60
C THR A 410 1.40 13.29 -14.72
N MET A 411 0.24 12.93 -14.14
CA MET A 411 0.03 11.66 -13.42
C MET A 411 0.15 10.47 -14.38
N ILE A 412 -0.50 10.53 -15.52
CA ILE A 412 -0.46 9.47 -16.55
C ILE A 412 0.91 9.40 -17.22
N LEU A 413 1.51 10.56 -17.50
CA LEU A 413 2.86 10.62 -18.06
C LEU A 413 3.88 9.95 -17.13
N SER A 414 3.83 10.25 -15.84
CA SER A 414 4.67 9.59 -14.84
C SER A 414 4.39 8.10 -14.75
N TYR A 415 3.14 7.68 -14.81
CA TYR A 415 2.76 6.27 -14.77
C TYR A 415 3.35 5.45 -15.95
N ILE A 416 3.45 6.04 -17.13
CA ILE A 416 4.07 5.41 -18.31
C ILE A 416 5.60 5.44 -18.26
N THR A 417 6.18 6.58 -17.84
CA THR A 417 7.64 6.77 -17.84
C THR A 417 8.32 6.12 -16.62
N HIS A 418 7.65 6.11 -15.46
CA HIS A 418 8.17 5.64 -14.18
C HIS A 418 7.24 4.61 -13.50
N PRO A 419 6.98 3.47 -14.12
CA PRO A 419 5.99 2.49 -13.61
C PRO A 419 6.36 1.87 -12.25
N ALA A 420 7.59 2.03 -11.80
CA ALA A 420 8.04 1.59 -10.47
C ALA A 420 7.76 2.60 -9.35
N ALA A 421 7.33 3.83 -9.68
CA ALA A 421 7.04 4.85 -8.69
C ALA A 421 5.87 4.42 -7.78
N LYS A 422 5.98 4.71 -6.49
CA LYS A 422 4.96 4.33 -5.49
C LYS A 422 3.74 5.24 -5.52
N SER A 423 3.89 6.43 -6.04
CA SER A 423 2.84 7.44 -6.16
C SER A 423 3.06 8.29 -7.41
N HIS A 424 1.98 8.64 -8.09
CA HIS A 424 1.96 9.58 -9.21
C HIS A 424 1.20 10.86 -8.86
N GLY A 425 0.96 11.12 -7.57
CA GLY A 425 0.37 12.37 -7.08
C GLY A 425 1.33 13.55 -7.21
N LEU A 426 0.81 14.76 -7.34
CA LEU A 426 1.56 15.99 -7.60
C LEU A 426 2.69 16.20 -6.58
N ASP A 427 2.39 16.09 -5.29
CA ASP A 427 3.37 16.24 -4.20
C ASP A 427 4.57 15.29 -4.34
N ALA A 428 4.29 14.01 -4.66
CA ALA A 428 5.34 13.00 -4.82
C ALA A 428 6.20 13.30 -6.06
N LEU A 429 5.56 13.65 -7.18
CA LEU A 429 6.26 14.00 -8.41
C LEU A 429 7.11 15.26 -8.27
N ALA A 430 6.61 16.30 -7.59
CA ALA A 430 7.35 17.52 -7.28
C ALA A 430 8.61 17.22 -6.44
N ALA A 431 8.46 16.41 -5.39
CA ALA A 431 9.57 16.00 -4.55
C ALA A 431 10.62 15.17 -5.31
N ASP A 432 10.16 14.16 -6.09
CA ASP A 432 11.04 13.20 -6.75
C ASP A 432 11.79 13.81 -7.96
N HIS A 433 11.10 14.63 -8.76
CA HIS A 433 11.63 15.14 -10.02
C HIS A 433 12.13 16.57 -9.96
N LEU A 434 11.53 17.42 -9.11
CA LEU A 434 11.88 18.84 -9.02
C LEU A 434 12.60 19.20 -7.72
N ASN A 435 12.73 18.30 -6.75
CA ASN A 435 13.18 18.56 -5.37
C ASN A 435 12.38 19.70 -4.72
N HIS A 436 11.09 19.81 -5.06
CA HIS A 436 10.19 20.84 -4.59
C HIS A 436 9.22 20.27 -3.57
N ARG A 437 9.05 20.97 -2.44
CA ARG A 437 8.05 20.64 -1.43
C ARG A 437 6.81 21.49 -1.68
N MET A 438 5.74 20.84 -2.08
CA MET A 438 4.42 21.46 -2.26
C MET A 438 3.85 21.95 -0.92
N ILE A 439 3.00 22.95 -0.99
CA ILE A 439 2.18 23.38 0.16
C ILE A 439 1.12 22.29 0.39
N PRO A 440 1.06 21.65 1.57
CA PRO A 440 0.08 20.60 1.82
C PRO A 440 -1.35 21.15 1.90
N TYR A 441 -2.31 20.45 1.29
CA TYR A 441 -3.75 20.81 1.37
C TYR A 441 -4.25 20.98 2.82
N ASP A 442 -3.76 20.14 3.74
CA ASP A 442 -4.09 20.22 5.17
C ASP A 442 -3.55 21.50 5.86
N GLU A 443 -2.55 22.15 5.29
CA GLU A 443 -2.06 23.44 5.77
C GLU A 443 -3.04 24.57 5.41
N MET A 444 -3.70 24.46 4.27
CA MET A 444 -4.74 25.41 3.83
C MET A 444 -6.06 25.21 4.58
N THR A 445 -6.51 23.97 4.70
CA THR A 445 -7.88 23.65 5.18
C THR A 445 -7.93 23.15 6.63
N GLY A 446 -6.77 22.83 7.25
CA GLY A 446 -6.73 22.20 8.56
C GLY A 446 -7.06 20.70 8.53
N THR A 447 -7.05 20.05 9.70
CA THR A 447 -7.24 18.61 9.83
C THR A 447 -8.37 18.24 10.80
N GLY A 448 -8.94 17.06 10.60
CA GLY A 448 -9.93 16.47 11.51
C GLY A 448 -11.21 17.30 11.65
N LYS A 449 -11.65 17.56 12.89
CA LYS A 449 -12.91 18.29 13.15
C LYS A 449 -12.85 19.79 12.87
N ASN A 450 -11.65 20.33 12.71
CA ASN A 450 -11.42 21.74 12.43
C ASN A 450 -11.14 22.01 10.95
N ARG A 451 -11.30 21.01 10.08
CA ARG A 451 -11.13 21.18 8.63
C ARG A 451 -12.24 22.09 8.09
N ILE A 452 -11.83 23.16 7.40
CA ILE A 452 -12.69 24.07 6.66
C ILE A 452 -12.79 23.65 5.19
N CYS A 453 -13.84 24.15 4.49
CA CYS A 453 -13.91 24.02 3.03
C CYS A 453 -12.88 24.94 2.36
N PHE A 454 -12.36 24.58 1.19
CA PHE A 454 -11.42 25.44 0.46
C PHE A 454 -12.01 26.82 0.13
N SER A 455 -13.32 26.91 -0.06
CA SER A 455 -14.03 28.18 -0.23
C SER A 455 -13.93 29.14 0.99
N GLU A 456 -13.51 28.65 2.15
CA GLU A 456 -13.30 29.44 3.36
C GLU A 456 -11.82 29.83 3.58
N VAL A 457 -10.90 29.36 2.71
CA VAL A 457 -9.48 29.74 2.72
C VAL A 457 -9.32 31.17 2.23
N GLU A 458 -8.45 31.96 2.88
CA GLU A 458 -8.14 33.33 2.45
C GLU A 458 -7.57 33.35 1.02
N VAL A 459 -8.05 34.25 0.16
CA VAL A 459 -7.67 34.31 -1.27
C VAL A 459 -6.17 34.46 -1.47
N GLU A 460 -5.48 35.22 -0.62
CA GLU A 460 -4.02 35.41 -0.69
C GLU A 460 -3.27 34.09 -0.48
N LYS A 461 -3.72 33.25 0.45
CA LYS A 461 -3.14 31.92 0.68
C LYS A 461 -3.51 30.94 -0.43
N ALA A 462 -4.78 30.96 -0.85
CA ALA A 462 -5.27 30.16 -1.95
C ALA A 462 -4.54 30.48 -3.26
N THR A 463 -4.19 31.75 -3.50
CA THR A 463 -3.42 32.15 -4.67
C THR A 463 -2.05 31.46 -4.72
N VAL A 464 -1.32 31.47 -3.63
CA VAL A 464 0.01 30.85 -3.58
C VAL A 464 -0.12 29.34 -3.78
N TYR A 465 -1.05 28.70 -3.09
CA TYR A 465 -1.30 27.26 -3.18
C TYR A 465 -1.70 26.84 -4.61
N ALA A 466 -2.77 27.41 -5.15
CA ALA A 466 -3.33 27.02 -6.46
C ALA A 466 -2.40 27.38 -7.64
N ALA A 467 -1.73 28.54 -7.58
CA ALA A 467 -0.76 28.92 -8.61
C ALA A 467 0.48 28.03 -8.58
N GLU A 468 0.89 27.53 -7.37
CA GLU A 468 1.94 26.53 -7.23
C GLU A 468 1.53 25.23 -7.94
N ASP A 469 0.30 24.74 -7.74
CA ASP A 469 -0.18 23.50 -8.38
C ASP A 469 -0.11 23.58 -9.91
N ALA A 470 -0.52 24.69 -10.51
CA ALA A 470 -0.42 24.92 -11.96
C ALA A 470 1.04 25.05 -12.44
N ASP A 471 1.90 25.80 -11.73
CA ASP A 471 3.33 25.96 -12.08
C ASP A 471 4.08 24.63 -12.00
N ILE A 472 3.89 23.90 -10.90
CA ILE A 472 4.54 22.60 -10.72
C ILE A 472 4.06 21.60 -11.76
N THR A 473 2.78 21.59 -12.10
CA THR A 473 2.23 20.78 -13.19
C THR A 473 2.90 21.11 -14.53
N TRP A 474 3.08 22.40 -14.86
CA TRP A 474 3.83 22.83 -16.02
C TRP A 474 5.27 22.32 -16.02
N ARG A 475 6.00 22.56 -14.93
CA ARG A 475 7.41 22.15 -14.77
C ARG A 475 7.58 20.64 -14.83
N LEU A 476 6.65 19.85 -14.27
CA LEU A 476 6.66 18.40 -14.38
C LEU A 476 6.46 17.93 -15.82
N ALA A 477 5.55 18.54 -16.56
CA ALA A 477 5.38 18.22 -17.98
C ALA A 477 6.65 18.49 -18.78
N GLU A 478 7.30 19.64 -18.60
CA GLU A 478 8.58 19.96 -19.25
C GLU A 478 9.68 18.96 -18.88
N LYS A 479 9.69 18.49 -17.61
CA LYS A 479 10.70 17.56 -17.11
C LYS A 479 10.49 16.12 -17.56
N LEU A 480 9.24 15.66 -17.60
CA LEU A 480 8.89 14.24 -17.84
C LEU A 480 8.68 13.92 -19.33
N LEU A 481 8.16 14.86 -20.14
CA LEU A 481 7.94 14.61 -21.59
C LEU A 481 9.21 14.14 -22.33
N PRO A 482 10.40 14.73 -22.10
CA PRO A 482 11.61 14.25 -22.75
C PRO A 482 12.05 12.85 -22.29
N GLN A 483 11.50 12.33 -21.19
CA GLN A 483 11.78 11.01 -20.66
C GLN A 483 10.82 9.93 -21.20
N LEU A 484 9.76 10.33 -21.92
CA LEU A 484 8.86 9.40 -22.55
C LEU A 484 9.63 8.64 -23.65
N PRO A 485 9.76 7.30 -23.54
CA PRO A 485 10.51 6.54 -24.54
C PRO A 485 9.80 6.63 -25.89
N ALA A 486 10.58 6.88 -26.94
CA ALA A 486 10.07 6.92 -28.31
C ALA A 486 9.43 5.60 -28.74
N GLU A 487 8.66 5.63 -29.82
CA GLU A 487 7.98 4.50 -30.45
C GLU A 487 6.75 4.01 -29.66
N GLN A 488 6.77 2.76 -29.16
CA GLN A 488 5.58 2.15 -28.56
C GLN A 488 5.04 2.86 -27.30
N PRO A 489 5.88 3.23 -26.30
CA PRO A 489 5.38 3.96 -25.12
C PRO A 489 4.83 5.35 -25.46
N GLU A 490 5.42 6.05 -26.44
CA GLU A 490 4.93 7.35 -26.92
C GLU A 490 3.54 7.20 -27.57
N ARG A 491 3.36 6.19 -28.45
CA ARG A 491 2.06 5.87 -29.04
C ARG A 491 1.03 5.46 -27.98
N LEU A 492 1.44 4.63 -27.02
CA LEU A 492 0.57 4.24 -25.92
C LEU A 492 0.07 5.46 -25.14
N PHE A 493 0.94 6.43 -24.88
CA PHE A 493 0.57 7.68 -24.19
C PHE A 493 -0.40 8.50 -25.03
N TYR A 494 -0.04 8.87 -26.26
CA TYR A 494 -0.83 9.81 -27.07
C TYR A 494 -2.04 9.17 -27.77
N ASP A 495 -1.96 7.91 -28.18
CA ASP A 495 -3.02 7.27 -28.98
C ASP A 495 -4.03 6.50 -28.09
N VAL A 496 -3.65 6.16 -26.84
CA VAL A 496 -4.50 5.35 -25.95
C VAL A 496 -4.80 6.06 -24.64
N GLU A 497 -3.78 6.34 -23.82
CA GLU A 497 -4.01 6.80 -22.45
C GLU A 497 -4.58 8.23 -22.39
N MET A 498 -4.07 9.17 -23.17
CA MET A 498 -4.60 10.53 -23.18
C MET A 498 -6.02 10.60 -23.77
N PRO A 499 -6.34 9.97 -24.92
CA PRO A 499 -7.72 9.91 -25.40
C PRO A 499 -8.68 9.23 -24.41
N LEU A 500 -8.20 8.23 -23.67
CA LEU A 500 -8.99 7.52 -22.66
C LEU A 500 -9.42 8.44 -21.51
N VAL A 501 -8.66 9.49 -21.16
CA VAL A 501 -9.06 10.50 -20.16
C VAL A 501 -10.42 11.08 -20.50
N GLU A 502 -10.63 11.47 -21.76
CA GLU A 502 -11.92 12.03 -22.22
C GLU A 502 -13.05 10.99 -22.19
N VAL A 503 -12.75 9.73 -22.58
CA VAL A 503 -13.73 8.63 -22.53
C VAL A 503 -14.20 8.42 -21.10
N LEU A 504 -13.27 8.31 -20.15
CA LEU A 504 -13.57 8.10 -18.73
C LEU A 504 -14.30 9.30 -18.13
N THR A 505 -13.93 10.54 -18.49
CA THR A 505 -14.64 11.75 -18.08
C THR A 505 -16.12 11.67 -18.48
N ARG A 506 -16.42 11.23 -19.70
CA ARG A 506 -17.80 11.07 -20.18
C ARG A 506 -18.53 9.94 -19.45
N MET A 507 -17.87 8.81 -19.21
CA MET A 507 -18.45 7.68 -18.47
C MET A 507 -18.80 8.08 -17.03
N GLU A 508 -17.87 8.69 -16.32
CA GLU A 508 -18.05 9.16 -14.95
C GLU A 508 -19.13 10.25 -14.85
N TRP A 509 -19.15 11.19 -15.79
CA TRP A 509 -20.21 12.21 -15.86
C TRP A 509 -21.61 11.63 -16.07
N ARG A 510 -21.72 10.66 -16.97
CA ARG A 510 -23.00 9.99 -17.28
C ARG A 510 -23.50 9.19 -16.10
N GLY A 511 -22.60 8.47 -15.41
CA GLY A 511 -22.96 7.54 -14.33
C GLY A 511 -23.94 6.44 -14.80
N VAL A 512 -24.41 5.61 -13.88
CA VAL A 512 -25.33 4.50 -14.15
C VAL A 512 -26.59 4.63 -13.28
N ARG A 513 -27.74 4.32 -13.83
CA ARG A 513 -29.01 4.31 -13.11
C ARG A 513 -29.11 3.04 -12.27
N ILE A 514 -29.54 3.15 -11.01
CA ILE A 514 -29.80 2.00 -10.14
C ILE A 514 -31.20 2.08 -9.52
N ASP A 515 -31.82 0.92 -9.29
CA ASP A 515 -33.10 0.78 -8.60
C ASP A 515 -32.87 0.67 -7.08
N ALA A 516 -32.99 1.81 -6.38
CA ALA A 516 -32.82 1.86 -4.92
C ALA A 516 -33.93 1.07 -4.17
N GLY A 517 -35.14 1.01 -4.72
CA GLY A 517 -36.26 0.26 -4.14
C GLY A 517 -35.99 -1.24 -4.18
N PHE A 518 -35.55 -1.75 -5.32
CA PHE A 518 -35.15 -3.14 -5.48
C PHE A 518 -33.98 -3.51 -4.56
N LEU A 519 -32.94 -2.68 -4.48
CA LEU A 519 -31.81 -2.90 -3.54
C LEU A 519 -32.27 -2.89 -2.07
N GLY A 520 -33.23 -2.06 -1.71
CA GLY A 520 -33.84 -2.05 -0.37
C GLY A 520 -34.58 -3.35 -0.06
N GLN A 521 -35.34 -3.91 -1.00
CA GLN A 521 -35.99 -5.21 -0.86
C GLN A 521 -34.94 -6.32 -0.71
N LEU A 522 -33.95 -6.36 -1.58
CA LEU A 522 -32.87 -7.34 -1.53
C LEU A 522 -32.09 -7.28 -0.21
N SER A 523 -31.85 -6.08 0.31
CA SER A 523 -31.24 -5.87 1.64
C SER A 523 -32.09 -6.48 2.76
N GLY A 524 -33.42 -6.34 2.71
CA GLY A 524 -34.35 -6.96 3.65
C GLY A 524 -34.32 -8.50 3.59
N GLU A 525 -34.32 -9.08 2.40
CA GLU A 525 -34.20 -10.53 2.20
C GLU A 525 -32.85 -11.07 2.74
N MET A 526 -31.73 -10.36 2.48
CA MET A 526 -30.42 -10.73 3.03
C MET A 526 -30.40 -10.65 4.55
N ALA A 527 -31.04 -9.64 5.16
CA ALA A 527 -31.12 -9.50 6.61
C ALA A 527 -31.83 -10.72 7.25
N ILE A 528 -32.92 -11.17 6.68
CA ILE A 528 -33.65 -12.36 7.17
C ILE A 528 -32.78 -13.62 7.05
N LYS A 529 -32.09 -13.82 5.91
CA LYS A 529 -31.16 -14.95 5.73
C LYS A 529 -30.01 -14.89 6.76
N MET A 530 -29.46 -13.72 6.99
CA MET A 530 -28.38 -13.52 7.98
C MET A 530 -28.85 -13.82 9.40
N GLU A 531 -30.06 -13.40 9.79
CA GLU A 531 -30.64 -13.70 11.12
C GLU A 531 -30.79 -15.21 11.33
N ASN A 532 -31.26 -15.94 10.33
CA ASN A 532 -31.38 -17.39 10.38
C ASN A 532 -29.99 -18.06 10.51
N LEU A 533 -28.99 -17.62 9.74
CA LEU A 533 -27.62 -18.13 9.83
C LEU A 533 -26.99 -17.82 11.19
N GLU A 534 -27.22 -16.62 11.74
CA GLU A 534 -26.76 -16.24 13.06
C GLU A 534 -27.31 -17.15 14.16
N GLN A 535 -28.62 -17.45 14.12
CA GLN A 535 -29.24 -18.39 15.06
C GLN A 535 -28.65 -19.80 14.94
N GLU A 536 -28.41 -20.28 13.72
CA GLU A 536 -27.80 -21.60 13.50
C GLU A 536 -26.33 -21.60 14.00
N ILE A 537 -25.56 -20.58 13.69
CA ILE A 537 -24.16 -20.42 14.14
C ILE A 537 -24.10 -20.39 15.67
N HIS A 538 -24.97 -19.62 16.33
CA HIS A 538 -25.05 -19.53 17.79
C HIS A 538 -25.43 -20.85 18.41
N ARG A 539 -26.35 -21.61 17.78
CA ARG A 539 -26.72 -22.97 18.22
C ARG A 539 -25.54 -23.93 18.13
N LEU A 540 -24.81 -23.93 17.00
CA LEU A 540 -23.63 -24.77 16.79
C LEU A 540 -22.47 -24.38 17.71
N ALA A 541 -22.32 -23.09 18.01
CA ALA A 541 -21.34 -22.57 18.94
C ALA A 541 -21.69 -22.82 20.43
N GLY A 542 -22.95 -23.19 20.71
CA GLY A 542 -23.44 -23.39 22.09
C GLY A 542 -23.59 -22.08 22.86
N GLY A 543 -23.97 -20.99 22.19
CA GLY A 543 -24.27 -19.69 22.78
C GLY A 543 -23.99 -18.50 21.85
N PRO A 544 -24.50 -17.30 22.19
CA PRO A 544 -24.32 -16.10 21.40
C PRO A 544 -22.90 -15.55 21.49
N PHE A 545 -22.41 -15.01 20.36
CA PHE A 545 -21.14 -14.29 20.26
C PHE A 545 -21.17 -13.36 19.03
N ASN A 546 -20.22 -12.41 18.93
CA ASN A 546 -20.13 -11.56 17.76
C ASN A 546 -19.37 -12.28 16.62
N ILE A 547 -20.12 -12.76 15.59
CA ILE A 547 -19.58 -13.47 14.43
C ILE A 547 -18.59 -12.61 13.62
N ASN A 548 -18.77 -11.30 13.64
CA ASN A 548 -17.88 -10.33 12.97
C ASN A 548 -16.61 -10.00 13.76
N SER A 549 -16.48 -10.51 15.00
CA SER A 549 -15.26 -10.36 15.80
C SER A 549 -14.29 -11.51 15.55
N PRO A 550 -13.14 -11.30 14.85
CA PRO A 550 -12.17 -12.38 14.61
C PRO A 550 -11.66 -13.04 15.90
N LYS A 551 -11.57 -12.25 16.99
CA LYS A 551 -11.13 -12.74 18.29
C LYS A 551 -12.13 -13.72 18.89
N GLN A 552 -13.41 -13.32 19.02
CA GLN A 552 -14.43 -14.19 19.59
C GLN A 552 -14.67 -15.41 18.74
N LEU A 553 -14.66 -15.24 17.41
CA LEU A 553 -14.77 -16.36 16.48
C LEU A 553 -13.61 -17.34 16.63
N GLY A 554 -12.37 -16.87 16.79
CA GLY A 554 -11.21 -17.71 17.05
C GLY A 554 -11.33 -18.50 18.35
N GLU A 555 -11.82 -17.88 19.43
CA GLU A 555 -12.10 -18.53 20.72
C GLU A 555 -13.14 -19.65 20.55
N ILE A 556 -14.22 -19.42 19.81
CA ILE A 556 -15.26 -20.42 19.55
C ILE A 556 -14.71 -21.59 18.73
N LEU A 557 -14.09 -21.31 17.57
CA LEU A 557 -13.62 -22.37 16.67
C LEU A 557 -12.49 -23.22 17.26
N PHE A 558 -11.50 -22.58 17.85
CA PHE A 558 -10.22 -23.24 18.21
C PHE A 558 -10.12 -23.65 19.69
N GLU A 559 -10.83 -22.94 20.59
CA GLU A 559 -10.75 -23.24 22.03
C GLU A 559 -12.00 -24.01 22.52
N LYS A 560 -13.22 -23.64 22.05
CA LYS A 560 -14.44 -24.29 22.48
C LYS A 560 -14.80 -25.53 21.65
N LEU A 561 -14.73 -25.41 20.31
CA LEU A 561 -15.04 -26.51 19.38
C LEU A 561 -13.82 -27.38 19.04
N HIS A 562 -12.62 -26.98 19.48
CA HIS A 562 -11.35 -27.70 19.31
C HIS A 562 -11.04 -28.05 17.85
N LEU A 563 -11.47 -27.19 16.89
CA LEU A 563 -11.16 -27.38 15.47
C LEU A 563 -9.65 -27.18 15.20
N PRO A 564 -9.10 -27.76 14.12
CA PRO A 564 -7.69 -27.63 13.79
C PRO A 564 -7.25 -26.17 13.67
N LYS A 565 -6.17 -25.82 14.35
CA LYS A 565 -5.63 -24.46 14.40
C LYS A 565 -4.82 -24.19 13.14
N GLY A 566 -5.20 -23.17 12.40
CA GLY A 566 -4.47 -22.68 11.23
C GLY A 566 -3.32 -21.75 11.60
N LYS A 567 -3.04 -20.77 10.73
CA LYS A 567 -1.98 -19.79 10.89
C LYS A 567 -2.25 -18.82 12.05
N LYS A 568 -1.27 -18.62 12.92
CA LYS A 568 -1.35 -17.65 14.03
C LYS A 568 -1.06 -16.24 13.54
N THR A 569 -1.88 -15.26 13.95
CA THR A 569 -1.69 -13.83 13.70
C THR A 569 -1.25 -13.11 14.99
N LYS A 570 -0.94 -11.81 14.90
CA LYS A 570 -0.58 -11.00 16.08
C LYS A 570 -1.70 -10.95 17.14
N THR A 571 -2.96 -11.05 16.71
CA THR A 571 -4.15 -10.89 17.58
C THR A 571 -4.85 -12.20 17.91
N GLY A 572 -4.33 -13.33 17.45
CA GLY A 572 -4.90 -14.67 17.70
C GLY A 572 -4.77 -15.59 16.48
N TRP A 573 -5.60 -16.62 16.42
CA TRP A 573 -5.66 -17.54 15.27
C TRP A 573 -6.41 -16.89 14.10
N SER A 574 -5.90 -17.11 12.87
CA SER A 574 -6.54 -16.60 11.67
C SER A 574 -7.93 -17.24 11.47
N THR A 575 -8.92 -16.42 11.17
CA THR A 575 -10.27 -16.82 10.76
C THR A 575 -10.59 -16.27 9.36
N ASN A 576 -9.56 -16.15 8.49
CA ASN A 576 -9.75 -15.70 7.10
C ASN A 576 -10.51 -16.76 6.29
N VAL A 577 -10.90 -16.39 5.08
CA VAL A 577 -11.70 -17.25 4.18
C VAL A 577 -11.00 -18.60 3.94
N GLU A 578 -9.70 -18.60 3.71
CA GLU A 578 -8.92 -19.81 3.45
C GLU A 578 -9.02 -20.82 4.62
N VAL A 579 -8.78 -20.35 5.85
CA VAL A 579 -8.88 -21.17 7.06
C VAL A 579 -10.31 -21.66 7.25
N LEU A 580 -11.31 -20.82 7.04
CA LEU A 580 -12.72 -21.22 7.19
C LEU A 580 -13.15 -22.21 6.10
N THR A 581 -12.62 -22.11 4.87
CA THR A 581 -12.88 -23.07 3.79
C THR A 581 -12.33 -24.44 4.13
N ASP A 582 -11.09 -24.52 4.61
CA ASP A 582 -10.47 -25.78 5.07
C ASP A 582 -11.24 -26.38 6.27
N LEU A 583 -11.80 -25.56 7.15
CA LEU A 583 -12.61 -25.99 8.29
C LEU A 583 -14.04 -26.39 7.89
N ALA A 584 -14.60 -25.86 6.80
CA ALA A 584 -15.94 -26.16 6.33
C ALA A 584 -16.09 -27.64 5.89
N GLU A 585 -15.02 -28.27 5.46
CA GLU A 585 -14.98 -29.71 5.17
C GLU A 585 -15.12 -30.57 6.44
N GLN A 586 -14.80 -30.00 7.60
CA GLN A 586 -14.73 -30.73 8.88
C GLN A 586 -15.87 -30.39 9.83
N HIS A 587 -16.45 -29.18 9.73
CA HIS A 587 -17.51 -28.73 10.64
C HIS A 587 -18.45 -27.71 9.99
N GLU A 588 -19.76 -27.98 10.09
CA GLU A 588 -20.85 -27.18 9.49
C GLU A 588 -20.79 -25.69 9.88
N ILE A 589 -20.35 -25.36 11.10
CA ILE A 589 -20.27 -23.99 11.58
C ILE A 589 -19.41 -23.11 10.66
N ALA A 590 -18.31 -23.63 10.13
CA ALA A 590 -17.39 -22.87 9.28
C ALA A 590 -18.05 -22.52 7.93
N ALA A 591 -18.80 -23.44 7.32
CA ALA A 591 -19.58 -23.17 6.11
C ALA A 591 -20.63 -22.08 6.36
N LYS A 592 -21.40 -22.18 7.46
CA LYS A 592 -22.40 -21.16 7.85
C LYS A 592 -21.80 -19.79 8.09
N ILE A 593 -20.58 -19.72 8.68
CA ILE A 593 -19.86 -18.46 8.88
C ILE A 593 -19.42 -17.87 7.55
N LEU A 594 -18.98 -18.68 6.59
CA LEU A 594 -18.64 -18.22 5.24
C LEU A 594 -19.88 -17.62 4.55
N ASP A 595 -21.02 -18.31 4.61
CA ASP A 595 -22.29 -17.81 4.05
C ASP A 595 -22.72 -16.49 4.71
N TYR A 596 -22.69 -16.42 6.05
CA TYR A 596 -23.00 -15.20 6.79
C TYR A 596 -22.11 -14.04 6.39
N ARG A 597 -20.80 -14.25 6.33
CA ARG A 597 -19.84 -13.21 5.95
C ARG A 597 -20.01 -12.75 4.51
N SER A 598 -20.32 -13.68 3.60
CA SER A 598 -20.62 -13.36 2.20
C SER A 598 -21.84 -12.44 2.10
N LEU A 599 -22.96 -12.81 2.74
CA LEU A 599 -24.18 -11.99 2.77
C LEU A 599 -23.94 -10.64 3.44
N ASN A 600 -23.23 -10.61 4.58
CA ASN A 600 -22.93 -9.38 5.28
C ASN A 600 -22.12 -8.40 4.43
N LYS A 601 -21.14 -8.93 3.68
CA LYS A 601 -20.33 -8.13 2.75
C LYS A 601 -21.21 -7.59 1.61
N LEU A 602 -22.03 -8.44 0.97
CA LEU A 602 -22.89 -8.03 -0.13
C LEU A 602 -23.90 -6.97 0.33
N LYS A 603 -24.52 -7.21 1.48
CA LYS A 603 -25.50 -6.28 2.07
C LYS A 603 -24.85 -4.94 2.38
N GLY A 604 -23.78 -4.94 3.17
CA GLY A 604 -23.12 -3.70 3.63
C GLY A 604 -22.46 -2.90 2.50
N THR A 605 -21.83 -3.59 1.54
CA THR A 605 -21.05 -2.94 0.48
C THR A 605 -21.92 -2.46 -0.68
N TYR A 606 -23.01 -3.17 -0.99
CA TYR A 606 -23.82 -2.89 -2.18
C TYR A 606 -25.25 -2.49 -1.84
N SER A 607 -26.08 -3.40 -1.31
CA SER A 607 -27.52 -3.10 -1.18
C SER A 607 -27.84 -1.98 -0.20
N ASP A 608 -27.05 -1.78 0.87
CA ASP A 608 -27.23 -0.68 1.83
C ASP A 608 -26.46 0.59 1.45
N ALA A 609 -25.33 0.45 0.76
CA ALA A 609 -24.44 1.58 0.46
C ALA A 609 -24.78 2.28 -0.85
N LEU A 610 -25.00 1.53 -1.96
CA LEU A 610 -25.19 2.13 -3.27
C LEU A 610 -26.37 3.12 -3.35
N PRO A 611 -27.56 2.84 -2.74
CA PRO A 611 -28.64 3.81 -2.74
C PRO A 611 -28.30 5.17 -2.13
N LYS A 612 -27.37 5.19 -1.15
CA LYS A 612 -26.93 6.43 -0.46
C LYS A 612 -25.96 7.26 -1.28
N LEU A 613 -25.35 6.65 -2.31
CA LEU A 613 -24.38 7.26 -3.20
C LEU A 613 -25.00 7.81 -4.50
N ILE A 614 -26.31 7.66 -4.67
CA ILE A 614 -27.02 8.26 -5.81
C ILE A 614 -26.88 9.77 -5.72
N ASN A 615 -26.35 10.38 -6.78
CA ASN A 615 -26.27 11.84 -6.88
C ASN A 615 -27.68 12.42 -7.03
N PRO A 616 -28.12 13.33 -6.13
CA PRO A 616 -29.47 13.87 -6.19
C PRO A 616 -29.77 14.70 -7.47
N ALA A 617 -28.75 15.31 -8.07
CA ALA A 617 -28.91 16.13 -9.26
C ALA A 617 -29.11 15.31 -10.52
N SER A 618 -28.36 14.20 -10.68
CA SER A 618 -28.46 13.33 -11.87
C SER A 618 -29.44 12.16 -11.68
N GLY A 619 -29.74 11.76 -10.43
CA GLY A 619 -30.47 10.56 -10.10
C GLY A 619 -29.70 9.27 -10.42
N ARG A 620 -28.39 9.35 -10.63
CA ARG A 620 -27.53 8.26 -11.06
C ARG A 620 -26.38 8.02 -10.07
N LEU A 621 -25.78 6.85 -10.14
CA LEU A 621 -24.60 6.47 -9.39
C LEU A 621 -23.36 6.78 -10.26
N HIS A 622 -22.39 7.46 -9.69
CA HIS A 622 -21.13 7.82 -10.37
C HIS A 622 -19.97 7.13 -9.65
N THR A 623 -19.20 6.37 -10.40
CA THR A 623 -17.91 5.80 -9.94
C THR A 623 -16.77 6.63 -10.49
N SER A 624 -15.57 6.48 -9.92
CA SER A 624 -14.34 7.01 -10.49
C SER A 624 -13.49 5.88 -11.07
N PHE A 625 -13.02 6.02 -12.31
CA PHE A 625 -12.10 5.09 -12.96
C PHE A 625 -10.67 5.61 -12.89
N ASN A 626 -9.77 4.84 -12.30
CA ASN A 626 -8.39 5.27 -12.10
C ASN A 626 -7.47 4.55 -13.10
N GLN A 627 -6.68 5.34 -13.88
CA GLN A 627 -5.74 4.81 -14.89
C GLN A 627 -4.35 4.48 -14.34
N ALA A 628 -3.90 5.17 -13.29
CA ALA A 628 -2.52 5.17 -12.81
C ALA A 628 -2.32 4.45 -11.46
N ILE A 629 -3.10 3.41 -11.17
CA ILE A 629 -3.03 2.68 -9.88
C ILE A 629 -2.48 1.26 -10.03
N THR A 630 -2.93 0.50 -11.04
CA THR A 630 -2.57 -0.91 -11.16
C THR A 630 -1.23 -1.10 -11.86
N ALA A 631 -0.43 -2.09 -11.45
CA ALA A 631 0.86 -2.36 -12.09
C ALA A 631 0.74 -2.88 -13.53
N THR A 632 -0.44 -3.34 -13.96
CA THR A 632 -0.70 -3.97 -15.26
C THR A 632 -1.33 -3.03 -16.30
N GLY A 633 -1.70 -1.81 -15.96
CA GLY A 633 -2.47 -0.94 -16.84
C GLY A 633 -3.99 -1.14 -16.80
N ARG A 634 -4.50 -2.12 -16.04
CA ARG A 634 -5.94 -2.27 -15.83
C ARG A 634 -6.51 -1.03 -15.15
N LEU A 635 -7.72 -0.63 -15.54
CA LEU A 635 -8.48 0.39 -14.79
C LEU A 635 -8.89 -0.19 -13.44
N SER A 636 -8.92 0.66 -12.42
CA SER A 636 -9.60 0.34 -11.16
C SER A 636 -10.78 1.30 -10.95
N SER A 637 -11.80 0.82 -10.24
CA SER A 637 -13.00 1.60 -9.92
C SER A 637 -13.04 1.88 -8.42
N SER A 638 -13.36 3.12 -8.06
CA SER A 638 -13.50 3.54 -6.66
C SER A 638 -14.69 4.48 -6.46
N ASP A 639 -15.16 4.60 -5.25
CA ASP A 639 -16.13 5.54 -4.73
C ASP A 639 -17.49 5.59 -5.49
N PRO A 640 -18.17 4.44 -5.74
CA PRO A 640 -17.92 3.08 -5.27
C PRO A 640 -17.16 2.19 -6.24
N ASN A 641 -16.50 1.12 -5.76
CA ASN A 641 -15.93 0.11 -6.64
C ASN A 641 -17.03 -0.79 -7.25
N LEU A 642 -17.33 -0.58 -8.52
CA LEU A 642 -18.33 -1.34 -9.27
C LEU A 642 -17.77 -2.59 -9.98
N GLN A 643 -16.43 -2.70 -10.11
CA GLN A 643 -15.77 -3.85 -10.74
C GLN A 643 -15.78 -5.11 -9.86
N ASN A 644 -16.08 -4.98 -8.57
CA ASN A 644 -16.06 -6.09 -7.61
C ASN A 644 -17.46 -6.67 -7.31
N ILE A 645 -18.51 -6.30 -8.05
CA ILE A 645 -19.87 -6.84 -7.89
C ILE A 645 -19.85 -8.31 -8.37
N PRO A 646 -20.13 -9.30 -7.47
CA PRO A 646 -19.98 -10.71 -7.82
C PRO A 646 -21.02 -11.14 -8.87
N ILE A 647 -20.60 -12.02 -9.78
CA ILE A 647 -21.48 -12.62 -10.78
C ILE A 647 -21.75 -14.12 -10.52
N ARG A 648 -20.84 -14.79 -9.78
CA ARG A 648 -20.95 -16.26 -9.60
C ARG A 648 -22.02 -16.69 -8.61
N THR A 649 -22.34 -15.84 -7.62
CA THR A 649 -23.37 -16.14 -6.62
C THR A 649 -24.74 -15.65 -7.05
N ALA A 650 -25.81 -16.32 -6.63
CA ALA A 650 -27.19 -15.93 -6.93
C ALA A 650 -27.50 -14.51 -6.41
N GLU A 651 -27.08 -14.21 -5.19
CA GLU A 651 -27.24 -12.89 -4.57
C GLU A 651 -26.44 -11.80 -5.30
N GLY A 652 -25.22 -12.11 -5.76
CA GLY A 652 -24.40 -11.20 -6.53
C GLY A 652 -25.04 -10.84 -7.88
N ARG A 653 -25.57 -11.83 -8.59
CA ARG A 653 -26.33 -11.61 -9.83
C ARG A 653 -27.54 -10.71 -9.60
N ARG A 654 -28.27 -10.91 -8.50
CA ARG A 654 -29.42 -10.06 -8.15
C ARG A 654 -29.03 -8.60 -7.89
N ILE A 655 -27.82 -8.34 -7.40
CA ILE A 655 -27.32 -6.94 -7.30
C ILE A 655 -27.20 -6.31 -8.68
N ARG A 656 -26.76 -7.06 -9.70
CA ARG A 656 -26.68 -6.57 -11.09
C ARG A 656 -28.05 -6.31 -11.72
N GLU A 657 -29.12 -6.96 -11.26
CA GLU A 657 -30.52 -6.65 -11.69
C GLU A 657 -30.95 -5.23 -11.33
N ALA A 658 -30.33 -4.64 -10.28
CA ALA A 658 -30.61 -3.26 -9.89
C ALA A 658 -30.03 -2.21 -10.85
N PHE A 659 -29.10 -2.56 -11.73
CA PHE A 659 -28.48 -1.64 -12.68
C PHE A 659 -29.31 -1.57 -13.94
N LEU A 660 -29.86 -0.38 -14.22
CA LEU A 660 -30.86 -0.15 -15.24
C LEU A 660 -30.36 0.83 -16.29
N PRO A 661 -30.85 0.76 -17.55
CA PRO A 661 -30.64 1.81 -18.54
C PRO A 661 -31.52 3.04 -18.25
N LYS A 662 -31.34 4.08 -19.03
CA LYS A 662 -32.33 5.17 -19.15
C LYS A 662 -33.68 4.59 -19.57
N GLU A 663 -34.77 5.18 -19.07
CA GLU A 663 -36.12 4.72 -19.37
C GLU A 663 -36.38 4.63 -20.88
N GLY A 664 -36.92 3.50 -21.32
CA GLY A 664 -37.14 3.19 -22.74
C GLY A 664 -35.91 2.73 -23.51
N TRP A 665 -34.74 2.64 -22.88
CA TRP A 665 -33.49 2.18 -23.47
C TRP A 665 -33.19 0.72 -23.04
N THR A 666 -32.15 0.13 -23.64
CA THR A 666 -31.70 -1.22 -23.35
C THR A 666 -30.25 -1.19 -22.86
N LEU A 667 -29.86 -2.04 -21.92
CA LEU A 667 -28.44 -2.27 -21.65
C LEU A 667 -27.87 -3.25 -22.67
N LEU A 668 -26.66 -2.96 -23.12
CA LEU A 668 -25.84 -3.82 -23.95
C LEU A 668 -24.55 -4.11 -23.16
N SER A 669 -24.21 -5.38 -23.00
CA SER A 669 -22.95 -5.85 -22.45
C SER A 669 -22.13 -6.51 -23.54
N ALA A 670 -20.86 -6.15 -23.65
CA ALA A 670 -19.92 -6.77 -24.60
C ALA A 670 -18.69 -7.23 -23.82
N ASP A 671 -18.43 -8.54 -23.81
CA ASP A 671 -17.36 -9.18 -23.04
C ASP A 671 -16.40 -9.94 -23.97
N TYR A 672 -15.09 -9.78 -23.72
CA TYR A 672 -14.09 -10.51 -24.47
C TYR A 672 -14.06 -12.00 -24.09
N SER A 673 -14.22 -12.87 -25.08
CA SER A 673 -14.13 -14.31 -24.86
C SER A 673 -12.67 -14.75 -24.75
N GLN A 674 -12.25 -15.12 -23.52
CA GLN A 674 -10.92 -15.71 -23.23
C GLN A 674 -9.73 -14.86 -23.72
N VAL A 675 -9.79 -13.55 -23.58
CA VAL A 675 -8.80 -12.62 -24.13
C VAL A 675 -7.37 -12.94 -23.66
N GLU A 676 -7.17 -13.28 -22.38
CA GLU A 676 -5.85 -13.59 -21.83
C GLU A 676 -5.21 -14.84 -22.45
N LEU A 677 -6.01 -15.88 -22.75
CA LEU A 677 -5.52 -17.07 -23.44
C LEU A 677 -5.20 -16.79 -24.92
N ARG A 678 -5.97 -15.91 -25.57
CA ARG A 678 -5.69 -15.46 -26.94
C ARG A 678 -4.43 -14.63 -27.00
N VAL A 679 -4.25 -13.70 -26.04
CA VAL A 679 -3.01 -12.92 -25.88
C VAL A 679 -1.81 -13.85 -25.66
N MET A 680 -1.92 -14.86 -24.78
CA MET A 680 -0.86 -15.85 -24.57
C MET A 680 -0.53 -16.61 -25.87
N ALA A 681 -1.53 -17.10 -26.60
CA ALA A 681 -1.33 -17.82 -27.84
C ALA A 681 -0.60 -16.97 -28.90
N HIS A 682 -0.88 -15.67 -28.96
CA HIS A 682 -0.20 -14.72 -29.83
C HIS A 682 1.23 -14.44 -29.38
N MET A 683 1.42 -14.01 -28.10
CA MET A 683 2.71 -13.57 -27.59
C MET A 683 3.75 -14.70 -27.46
N ALA A 684 3.29 -15.91 -27.13
CA ALA A 684 4.13 -17.11 -27.06
C ALA A 684 4.26 -17.84 -28.41
N ASP A 685 3.61 -17.37 -29.47
CA ASP A 685 3.58 -17.94 -30.82
C ASP A 685 3.21 -19.43 -30.83
N VAL A 686 2.11 -19.81 -30.15
CA VAL A 686 1.69 -21.22 -30.01
C VAL A 686 0.80 -21.66 -31.17
N PRO A 687 1.30 -22.40 -32.18
CA PRO A 687 0.55 -22.77 -33.40
C PRO A 687 -0.74 -23.54 -33.05
N ALA A 688 -0.64 -24.52 -32.17
CA ALA A 688 -1.78 -25.37 -31.80
C ALA A 688 -2.95 -24.58 -31.18
N LEU A 689 -2.65 -23.57 -30.36
CA LEU A 689 -3.68 -22.69 -29.76
C LEU A 689 -4.24 -21.73 -30.81
N LYS A 690 -3.39 -21.16 -31.68
CA LYS A 690 -3.81 -20.27 -32.77
C LYS A 690 -4.78 -20.98 -33.71
N GLU A 691 -4.44 -22.20 -34.14
CA GLU A 691 -5.30 -23.04 -34.99
C GLU A 691 -6.66 -23.32 -34.32
N SER A 692 -6.67 -23.71 -33.05
CA SER A 692 -7.91 -23.98 -32.30
C SER A 692 -8.79 -22.75 -32.18
N PHE A 693 -8.22 -21.59 -31.89
CA PHE A 693 -8.97 -20.34 -31.84
C PHE A 693 -9.50 -19.91 -33.21
N ALA A 694 -8.73 -20.11 -34.29
CA ALA A 694 -9.16 -19.81 -35.66
C ALA A 694 -10.31 -20.74 -36.10
N ALA A 695 -10.27 -22.02 -35.68
CA ALA A 695 -11.34 -22.99 -35.93
C ALA A 695 -12.57 -22.80 -35.05
N GLY A 696 -12.53 -21.90 -34.06
CA GLY A 696 -13.64 -21.69 -33.11
C GLY A 696 -13.85 -22.85 -32.13
N GLU A 697 -12.82 -23.68 -31.90
CA GLU A 697 -12.86 -24.79 -30.96
C GLU A 697 -12.92 -24.33 -29.49
N ASP A 698 -13.51 -25.18 -28.64
CA ASP A 698 -13.43 -24.99 -27.19
C ASP A 698 -12.02 -25.34 -26.70
N ILE A 699 -11.22 -24.31 -26.37
CA ILE A 699 -9.82 -24.48 -26.00
C ILE A 699 -9.65 -25.32 -24.72
N HIS A 700 -10.62 -25.28 -23.78
CA HIS A 700 -10.54 -26.09 -22.57
C HIS A 700 -10.85 -27.57 -22.87
N LYS A 701 -11.74 -27.81 -23.82
CA LYS A 701 -12.04 -29.17 -24.32
C LYS A 701 -10.85 -29.72 -25.09
N ARG A 702 -10.19 -28.88 -25.91
CA ARG A 702 -8.98 -29.24 -26.65
C ARG A 702 -7.84 -29.59 -25.68
N THR A 703 -7.54 -28.73 -24.73
CA THR A 703 -6.53 -28.96 -23.70
C THR A 703 -6.84 -30.23 -22.88
N ALA A 704 -8.10 -30.46 -22.52
CA ALA A 704 -8.51 -31.69 -21.83
C ALA A 704 -8.22 -32.94 -22.66
N SER A 705 -8.59 -32.94 -23.94
CA SER A 705 -8.29 -34.04 -24.86
C SER A 705 -6.80 -34.38 -24.90
N GLU A 706 -5.96 -33.38 -24.94
CA GLU A 706 -4.51 -33.52 -25.03
C GLU A 706 -3.86 -33.96 -23.70
N ILE A 707 -4.20 -33.29 -22.57
CA ILE A 707 -3.65 -33.62 -21.24
C ILE A 707 -4.07 -35.02 -20.77
N PHE A 708 -5.34 -35.38 -20.95
CA PHE A 708 -5.88 -36.70 -20.55
C PHE A 708 -5.70 -37.77 -21.63
N THR A 709 -5.15 -37.44 -22.79
CA THR A 709 -4.92 -38.35 -23.91
C THR A 709 -6.20 -39.10 -24.33
N VAL A 710 -7.29 -38.37 -24.46
CA VAL A 710 -8.60 -38.89 -24.89
C VAL A 710 -9.08 -38.17 -26.15
N PHE A 711 -9.97 -38.80 -26.91
CA PHE A 711 -10.59 -38.12 -28.07
C PHE A 711 -11.48 -36.97 -27.60
N PRO A 712 -11.62 -35.88 -28.37
CA PRO A 712 -12.46 -34.72 -27.98
C PRO A 712 -13.90 -35.06 -27.62
N GLU A 713 -14.47 -36.09 -28.23
CA GLU A 713 -15.84 -36.56 -27.96
C GLU A 713 -15.96 -37.29 -26.62
N MET A 714 -14.85 -37.77 -26.06
CA MET A 714 -14.75 -38.46 -24.77
C MET A 714 -14.45 -37.51 -23.59
N VAL A 715 -14.18 -36.24 -23.85
CA VAL A 715 -13.92 -35.25 -22.80
C VAL A 715 -15.17 -35.00 -21.99
N SER A 716 -15.18 -35.40 -20.72
CA SER A 716 -16.25 -35.12 -19.77
C SER A 716 -16.22 -33.64 -19.32
N ASP A 717 -17.38 -33.17 -18.76
CA ASP A 717 -17.46 -31.83 -18.19
C ASP A 717 -16.44 -31.61 -17.05
N GLU A 718 -16.14 -32.65 -16.29
CA GLU A 718 -15.16 -32.65 -15.23
C GLU A 718 -13.73 -32.48 -15.81
N MET A 719 -13.34 -33.23 -16.83
CA MET A 719 -12.05 -33.07 -17.52
C MET A 719 -11.92 -31.67 -18.12
N ARG A 720 -12.99 -31.16 -18.73
CA ARG A 720 -13.01 -29.80 -19.28
C ARG A 720 -12.83 -28.74 -18.16
N ARG A 721 -13.47 -28.94 -17.00
CA ARG A 721 -13.33 -28.06 -15.83
C ARG A 721 -11.90 -28.07 -15.29
N GLN A 722 -11.30 -29.27 -15.17
CA GLN A 722 -9.92 -29.44 -14.74
C GLN A 722 -8.95 -28.78 -15.73
N ALA A 723 -9.10 -28.99 -17.03
CA ALA A 723 -8.30 -28.36 -18.06
C ALA A 723 -8.44 -26.81 -18.03
N LYS A 724 -9.62 -26.28 -17.76
CA LYS A 724 -9.81 -24.85 -17.55
C LYS A 724 -8.96 -24.33 -16.37
N THR A 725 -8.96 -25.05 -15.26
CA THR A 725 -8.13 -24.70 -14.09
C THR A 725 -6.65 -24.80 -14.40
N ILE A 726 -6.22 -25.80 -15.19
CA ILE A 726 -4.82 -25.97 -15.62
C ILE A 726 -4.41 -24.82 -16.56
N ASN A 727 -5.21 -24.53 -17.58
CA ASN A 727 -4.93 -23.43 -18.54
C ASN A 727 -4.69 -22.10 -17.80
N PHE A 728 -5.60 -21.71 -16.91
CA PHE A 728 -5.42 -20.48 -16.14
C PHE A 728 -4.33 -20.61 -15.07
N GLY A 729 -4.19 -21.78 -14.43
CA GLY A 729 -3.14 -22.04 -13.44
C GLY A 729 -1.74 -21.89 -14.03
N VAL A 730 -1.48 -22.45 -15.19
CA VAL A 730 -0.20 -22.31 -15.90
C VAL A 730 0.01 -20.87 -16.34
N LEU A 731 -1.02 -20.22 -16.90
CA LEU A 731 -0.99 -18.81 -17.31
C LEU A 731 -0.55 -17.88 -16.15
N TYR A 732 -1.01 -18.18 -14.92
CA TYR A 732 -0.70 -17.39 -13.73
C TYR A 732 0.51 -17.91 -12.93
N GLY A 733 1.28 -18.86 -13.49
CA GLY A 733 2.46 -19.42 -12.84
C GLY A 733 2.16 -20.18 -11.54
N MET A 734 0.99 -20.85 -11.50
CA MET A 734 0.57 -21.66 -10.35
C MET A 734 1.46 -22.91 -10.23
N GLY A 735 2.04 -23.15 -9.06
CA GLY A 735 2.81 -24.35 -8.80
C GLY A 735 1.94 -25.57 -8.47
N ALA A 736 2.51 -26.76 -8.56
CA ALA A 736 1.83 -28.05 -8.32
C ALA A 736 1.10 -28.16 -6.96
N PHE A 737 1.57 -27.48 -5.93
CA PHE A 737 0.91 -27.46 -4.62
C PHE A 737 -0.47 -26.78 -4.69
N SER A 738 -0.53 -25.57 -5.28
CA SER A 738 -1.77 -24.81 -5.40
C SER A 738 -2.73 -25.48 -6.40
N LEU A 739 -2.21 -25.93 -7.54
CA LEU A 739 -3.00 -26.65 -8.54
C LEU A 739 -3.61 -27.93 -7.97
N GLY A 740 -2.83 -28.69 -7.18
CA GLY A 740 -3.32 -29.91 -6.52
C GLY A 740 -4.45 -29.62 -5.53
N LYS A 741 -4.36 -28.52 -4.76
CA LYS A 741 -5.41 -28.07 -3.86
C LYS A 741 -6.69 -27.68 -4.63
N ASP A 742 -6.57 -26.94 -5.72
CA ASP A 742 -7.71 -26.46 -6.52
C ASP A 742 -8.44 -27.59 -7.27
N LEU A 743 -7.70 -28.61 -7.67
CA LEU A 743 -8.25 -29.79 -8.36
C LEU A 743 -8.63 -30.93 -7.42
N GLY A 744 -8.27 -30.86 -6.12
CA GLY A 744 -8.52 -31.94 -5.16
C GLY A 744 -7.65 -33.18 -5.42
N ILE A 745 -6.44 -33.02 -6.00
CA ILE A 745 -5.50 -34.09 -6.35
C ILE A 745 -4.17 -33.95 -5.62
N SER A 746 -3.35 -35.00 -5.65
CA SER A 746 -2.02 -34.96 -5.03
C SER A 746 -1.11 -33.97 -5.74
N ARG A 747 -0.11 -33.44 -5.01
CA ARG A 747 0.93 -32.58 -5.58
C ARG A 747 1.68 -33.25 -6.75
N LYS A 748 1.84 -34.58 -6.68
CA LYS A 748 2.55 -35.34 -7.74
C LYS A 748 1.72 -35.37 -9.03
N GLU A 749 0.42 -35.68 -8.94
CA GLU A 749 -0.50 -35.66 -10.08
C GLU A 749 -0.61 -34.25 -10.67
N ALA A 750 -0.68 -33.22 -9.83
CA ALA A 750 -0.69 -31.83 -10.29
C ALA A 750 0.62 -31.46 -11.04
N GLN A 751 1.77 -31.98 -10.59
CA GLN A 751 3.03 -31.78 -11.32
C GLN A 751 3.02 -32.51 -12.66
N GLU A 752 2.55 -33.73 -12.72
CA GLU A 752 2.42 -34.49 -13.97
C GLU A 752 1.51 -33.76 -14.97
N PHE A 753 0.44 -33.10 -14.53
CA PHE A 753 -0.40 -32.27 -15.41
C PHE A 753 0.34 -31.03 -15.93
N ILE A 754 1.11 -30.35 -15.10
CA ILE A 754 1.92 -29.22 -15.52
C ILE A 754 2.99 -29.66 -16.55
N ASP A 755 3.65 -30.79 -16.30
CA ASP A 755 4.70 -31.34 -17.18
C ASP A 755 4.12 -31.71 -18.56
N HIS A 756 2.97 -32.44 -18.59
CA HIS A 756 2.24 -32.76 -19.84
C HIS A 756 1.78 -31.52 -20.58
N TYR A 757 1.35 -30.47 -19.86
CA TYR A 757 0.96 -29.20 -20.49
C TYR A 757 2.16 -28.55 -21.21
N PHE A 758 3.33 -28.50 -20.57
CA PHE A 758 4.53 -27.94 -21.19
C PHE A 758 5.15 -28.84 -22.26
N GLU A 759 5.00 -30.16 -22.17
CA GLU A 759 5.35 -31.09 -23.27
C GLU A 759 4.49 -30.82 -24.51
N ARG A 760 3.21 -30.48 -24.31
CA ARG A 760 2.30 -30.21 -25.41
C ARG A 760 2.43 -28.79 -25.98
N TYR A 761 2.72 -27.83 -25.12
CA TYR A 761 2.86 -26.42 -25.46
C TYR A 761 4.25 -25.89 -25.01
N PRO A 762 5.34 -26.37 -25.64
CA PRO A 762 6.70 -25.98 -25.27
C PRO A 762 6.95 -24.47 -25.46
N GLU A 763 6.29 -23.86 -26.46
CA GLU A 763 6.39 -22.43 -26.73
C GLU A 763 5.88 -21.59 -25.53
N VAL A 764 4.87 -22.09 -24.82
CA VAL A 764 4.40 -21.42 -23.58
C VAL A 764 5.50 -21.45 -22.52
N HIS A 765 6.13 -22.58 -22.28
CA HIS A 765 7.23 -22.72 -21.31
C HIS A 765 8.38 -21.76 -21.66
N ASP A 766 8.82 -21.76 -22.92
CA ASP A 766 9.93 -20.92 -23.38
C ASP A 766 9.60 -19.43 -23.23
N TYR A 767 8.36 -19.03 -23.54
CA TYR A 767 7.89 -17.67 -23.34
C TYR A 767 7.93 -17.27 -21.86
N LEU A 768 7.44 -18.11 -20.95
CA LEU A 768 7.42 -17.83 -19.51
C LEU A 768 8.85 -17.65 -18.96
N GLU A 769 9.79 -18.52 -19.37
CA GLU A 769 11.19 -18.40 -18.95
C GLU A 769 11.87 -17.16 -19.55
N ALA A 770 11.56 -16.82 -20.82
CA ALA A 770 12.04 -15.60 -21.45
C ALA A 770 11.56 -14.34 -20.71
N LYS A 771 10.29 -14.29 -20.27
CA LYS A 771 9.76 -13.15 -19.51
C LYS A 771 10.38 -13.02 -18.12
N LYS A 772 10.69 -14.12 -17.44
CA LYS A 772 11.46 -14.09 -16.20
C LYS A 772 12.90 -13.59 -16.43
N ALA A 773 13.53 -13.96 -17.54
CA ALA A 773 14.86 -13.48 -17.91
C ALA A 773 14.83 -11.97 -18.22
N GLU A 774 13.86 -11.49 -19.03
CA GLU A 774 13.61 -10.07 -19.32
C GLU A 774 13.45 -9.26 -18.02
N ALA A 775 12.62 -9.78 -17.10
CA ALA A 775 12.42 -9.13 -15.80
C ALA A 775 13.70 -9.06 -14.97
N ARG A 776 14.53 -10.11 -14.96
CA ARG A 776 15.81 -10.12 -14.21
C ARG A 776 16.81 -9.10 -14.76
N GLU A 777 16.81 -8.90 -16.08
CA GLU A 777 17.71 -7.97 -16.77
C GLU A 777 17.25 -6.52 -16.61
N HIS A 778 15.96 -6.26 -16.84
CA HIS A 778 15.42 -4.90 -16.95
C HIS A 778 14.62 -4.41 -15.74
N GLN A 779 14.25 -5.29 -14.79
CA GLN A 779 13.34 -5.04 -13.66
C GLN A 779 11.93 -4.62 -14.09
N TYR A 780 11.57 -4.85 -15.32
CA TYR A 780 10.21 -4.73 -15.87
C TYR A 780 9.99 -5.77 -16.98
N VAL A 781 8.73 -5.97 -17.31
CA VAL A 781 8.27 -6.70 -18.51
C VAL A 781 7.36 -5.80 -19.32
N THR A 782 7.13 -6.16 -20.59
CA THR A 782 6.36 -5.33 -21.52
C THR A 782 5.10 -6.02 -22.01
N THR A 783 4.03 -5.22 -22.22
CA THR A 783 2.80 -5.63 -22.90
C THR A 783 2.98 -5.58 -24.43
N ILE A 784 1.93 -5.99 -25.16
CA ILE A 784 1.89 -5.95 -26.64
C ILE A 784 2.02 -4.53 -27.20
N LEU A 785 1.54 -3.50 -26.48
CA LEU A 785 1.68 -2.10 -26.86
C LEU A 785 2.90 -1.41 -26.24
N GLY A 786 3.82 -2.18 -25.63
CA GLY A 786 5.06 -1.66 -25.05
C GLY A 786 4.91 -0.98 -23.69
N ARG A 787 3.75 -1.14 -22.99
CA ARG A 787 3.60 -0.71 -21.61
C ARG A 787 4.62 -1.43 -20.73
N ARG A 788 5.40 -0.70 -19.96
CA ARG A 788 6.34 -1.27 -18.99
C ARG A 788 5.63 -1.57 -17.67
N CYS A 789 5.72 -2.82 -17.23
CA CYS A 789 5.20 -3.29 -15.95
C CYS A 789 6.37 -3.58 -15.03
N ALA A 790 6.58 -2.76 -14.01
CA ALA A 790 7.74 -2.85 -13.13
C ALA A 790 7.70 -4.08 -12.21
N ILE A 791 8.87 -4.71 -12.01
CA ILE A 791 9.05 -5.87 -11.13
C ILE A 791 10.37 -5.71 -10.36
N PRO A 792 10.47 -4.74 -9.45
CA PRO A 792 11.72 -4.40 -8.78
C PRO A 792 12.26 -5.52 -7.89
N GLU A 793 11.38 -6.38 -7.33
CA GLU A 793 11.77 -7.46 -6.42
C GLU A 793 12.24 -8.75 -7.14
N ILE A 794 12.34 -8.79 -8.46
CA ILE A 794 12.67 -10.00 -9.23
C ILE A 794 14.02 -10.62 -8.83
N ASN A 795 14.98 -9.79 -8.44
CA ASN A 795 16.31 -10.19 -8.01
C ASN A 795 16.47 -10.27 -6.48
N SER A 796 15.36 -10.28 -5.72
CA SER A 796 15.38 -10.37 -4.25
C SER A 796 16.10 -11.65 -3.78
N SER A 797 16.96 -11.53 -2.76
CA SER A 797 17.58 -12.66 -2.07
C SER A 797 16.56 -13.52 -1.33
N ASN A 798 15.43 -12.92 -0.92
CA ASN A 798 14.32 -13.62 -0.28
C ASN A 798 13.54 -14.46 -1.30
N GLY A 799 13.62 -15.80 -1.18
CA GLY A 799 13.00 -16.74 -2.11
C GLY A 799 11.47 -16.56 -2.25
N ALA A 800 10.76 -16.18 -1.18
CA ALA A 800 9.31 -16.00 -1.23
C ALA A 800 8.94 -14.72 -2.02
N ILE A 801 9.67 -13.63 -1.81
CA ILE A 801 9.51 -12.38 -2.54
C ILE A 801 9.87 -12.59 -4.02
N ARG A 802 11.02 -13.22 -4.29
CA ARG A 802 11.44 -13.54 -5.67
C ARG A 802 10.42 -14.40 -6.40
N SER A 803 9.90 -15.47 -5.77
CA SER A 803 8.87 -16.32 -6.38
C SER A 803 7.57 -15.57 -6.66
N TYR A 804 7.21 -14.59 -5.82
CA TYR A 804 6.08 -13.71 -6.11
C TYR A 804 6.35 -12.80 -7.31
N ALA A 805 7.54 -12.19 -7.36
CA ALA A 805 7.98 -11.36 -8.49
C ALA A 805 8.07 -12.16 -9.79
N GLU A 806 8.53 -13.41 -9.77
CA GLU A 806 8.56 -14.31 -10.95
C GLU A 806 7.14 -14.60 -11.49
N ARG A 807 6.14 -14.78 -10.60
CA ARG A 807 4.74 -14.89 -11.04
C ARG A 807 4.22 -13.60 -11.67
N ASN A 808 4.58 -12.44 -11.11
CA ASN A 808 4.22 -11.16 -11.70
C ASN A 808 4.86 -10.97 -13.08
N ALA A 809 6.12 -11.40 -13.28
CA ALA A 809 6.81 -11.35 -14.57
C ALA A 809 6.10 -12.16 -15.67
N ILE A 810 5.43 -13.25 -15.28
CA ILE A 810 4.60 -14.06 -16.16
C ILE A 810 3.25 -13.39 -16.45
N ASN A 811 2.58 -12.89 -15.40
CA ASN A 811 1.19 -12.43 -15.49
C ASN A 811 1.05 -11.05 -16.12
N TYR A 812 1.94 -10.12 -15.79
CA TYR A 812 1.80 -8.73 -16.20
C TYR A 812 1.77 -8.50 -17.72
N PRO A 813 2.60 -9.16 -18.53
CA PRO A 813 2.52 -9.02 -20.00
C PRO A 813 1.14 -9.39 -20.56
N ILE A 814 0.55 -10.47 -20.05
CA ILE A 814 -0.73 -11.01 -20.53
C ILE A 814 -1.90 -10.14 -20.05
N GLN A 815 -1.99 -9.90 -18.75
CA GLN A 815 -3.05 -9.08 -18.17
C GLN A 815 -2.99 -7.63 -18.64
N GLY A 816 -1.77 -7.08 -18.78
CA GLY A 816 -1.56 -5.73 -19.28
C GLY A 816 -1.91 -5.61 -20.75
N SER A 817 -1.60 -6.61 -21.57
CA SER A 817 -2.00 -6.61 -22.98
C SER A 817 -3.51 -6.70 -23.16
N ALA A 818 -4.21 -7.48 -22.33
CA ALA A 818 -5.68 -7.50 -22.31
C ALA A 818 -6.25 -6.13 -21.90
N ALA A 819 -5.63 -5.45 -20.91
CA ALA A 819 -6.00 -4.11 -20.52
C ALA A 819 -5.75 -3.07 -21.62
N ASP A 820 -4.65 -3.18 -22.34
CA ASP A 820 -4.35 -2.29 -23.49
C ASP A 820 -5.37 -2.49 -24.61
N ILE A 821 -5.72 -3.74 -24.94
CA ILE A 821 -6.71 -4.08 -25.98
C ILE A 821 -8.07 -3.42 -25.66
N ILE A 822 -8.59 -3.58 -24.45
CA ILE A 822 -9.90 -3.00 -24.08
C ILE A 822 -9.86 -1.46 -24.07
N LYS A 823 -8.75 -0.85 -23.67
CA LYS A 823 -8.57 0.61 -23.72
C LYS A 823 -8.60 1.15 -25.14
N VAL A 824 -7.92 0.48 -26.07
CA VAL A 824 -7.98 0.82 -27.50
C VAL A 824 -9.42 0.71 -28.01
N ALA A 825 -10.11 -0.38 -27.67
CA ALA A 825 -11.52 -0.56 -28.04
C ALA A 825 -12.40 0.56 -27.51
N MET A 826 -12.24 0.95 -26.21
CA MET A 826 -13.00 2.05 -25.59
C MET A 826 -12.79 3.37 -26.33
N VAL A 827 -11.56 3.71 -26.70
CA VAL A 827 -11.22 4.93 -27.45
C VAL A 827 -11.86 4.91 -28.83
N ASN A 828 -11.75 3.78 -29.56
CA ASN A 828 -12.32 3.65 -30.90
C ASN A 828 -13.84 3.72 -30.89
N ILE A 829 -14.48 3.00 -29.99
CA ILE A 829 -15.95 2.98 -29.84
C ILE A 829 -16.47 4.39 -29.52
N ASP A 830 -15.89 5.06 -28.52
CA ASP A 830 -16.34 6.41 -28.14
C ASP A 830 -16.18 7.41 -29.29
N ARG A 831 -15.07 7.34 -30.04
CA ARG A 831 -14.86 8.16 -31.24
C ARG A 831 -15.94 7.91 -32.28
N ARG A 832 -16.23 6.65 -32.61
CA ARG A 832 -17.24 6.29 -33.63
C ARG A 832 -18.67 6.63 -33.19
N LEU A 833 -18.99 6.48 -31.91
CA LEU A 833 -20.28 6.93 -31.37
C LEU A 833 -20.48 8.44 -31.56
N ARG A 834 -19.42 9.23 -31.32
CA ARG A 834 -19.46 10.70 -31.50
C ARG A 834 -19.54 11.12 -32.99
N GLU A 835 -18.68 10.56 -33.82
CA GLU A 835 -18.67 10.82 -35.27
C GLU A 835 -20.00 10.43 -35.92
N GLY A 836 -20.61 9.33 -35.45
CA GLY A 836 -21.90 8.84 -35.87
C GLY A 836 -23.11 9.63 -35.33
N ASN A 837 -22.88 10.63 -34.46
CA ASN A 837 -23.90 11.36 -33.69
C ASN A 837 -24.90 10.42 -32.97
N LEU A 838 -24.44 9.27 -32.46
CA LEU A 838 -25.26 8.30 -31.75
C LEU A 838 -25.56 8.75 -30.31
N GLN A 839 -26.77 8.46 -29.82
CA GLN A 839 -27.17 8.75 -28.44
C GLN A 839 -26.66 7.72 -27.45
N THR A 840 -26.27 6.55 -27.92
CA THR A 840 -25.69 5.45 -27.13
C THR A 840 -24.57 5.94 -26.21
N ARG A 841 -24.52 5.40 -24.99
CA ARG A 841 -23.57 5.82 -23.97
C ARG A 841 -22.82 4.63 -23.37
N MET A 842 -21.51 4.66 -23.40
CA MET A 842 -20.66 3.79 -22.60
C MET A 842 -20.81 4.20 -21.13
N LEU A 843 -21.07 3.24 -20.23
CA LEU A 843 -21.34 3.50 -18.83
C LEU A 843 -20.28 2.92 -17.90
N LEU A 844 -19.94 1.64 -18.10
CA LEU A 844 -19.04 0.89 -17.20
C LEU A 844 -18.03 0.08 -18.01
N GLN A 845 -16.85 -0.06 -17.40
CA GLN A 845 -15.85 -1.06 -17.77
C GLN A 845 -15.59 -1.95 -16.55
N VAL A 846 -15.77 -3.26 -16.70
CA VAL A 846 -15.66 -4.25 -15.62
C VAL A 846 -14.84 -5.44 -16.11
N HIS A 847 -13.61 -5.59 -15.68
CA HIS A 847 -12.67 -6.61 -16.16
C HIS A 847 -12.48 -6.54 -17.69
N ASP A 848 -13.03 -7.50 -18.43
CA ASP A 848 -12.94 -7.59 -19.89
C ASP A 848 -14.26 -7.17 -20.57
N GLU A 849 -15.22 -6.62 -19.80
CA GLU A 849 -16.59 -6.26 -20.19
C GLU A 849 -16.77 -4.74 -20.34
N LEU A 850 -17.47 -4.30 -21.37
CA LEU A 850 -17.99 -2.95 -21.55
C LEU A 850 -19.51 -2.95 -21.49
N VAL A 851 -20.10 -2.02 -20.72
CA VAL A 851 -21.54 -1.89 -20.55
C VAL A 851 -22.00 -0.55 -21.12
N PHE A 852 -23.05 -0.62 -21.93
CA PHE A 852 -23.65 0.54 -22.62
C PHE A 852 -25.15 0.65 -22.30
N GLU A 853 -25.69 1.88 -22.35
CA GLU A 853 -27.12 2.10 -22.50
C GLU A 853 -27.40 2.58 -23.93
N VAL A 854 -28.32 1.91 -24.60
CA VAL A 854 -28.57 2.04 -26.04
C VAL A 854 -30.04 2.31 -26.31
N PRO A 855 -30.39 3.37 -27.08
CA PRO A 855 -31.78 3.55 -27.51
C PRO A 855 -32.17 2.46 -28.52
N PRO A 856 -33.43 2.01 -28.52
CA PRO A 856 -33.89 0.88 -29.35
C PRO A 856 -33.56 1.02 -30.85
N GLU A 857 -33.62 2.24 -31.37
CA GLU A 857 -33.37 2.55 -32.79
C GLU A 857 -31.90 2.44 -33.20
N GLU A 858 -30.97 2.43 -32.23
CA GLU A 858 -29.53 2.32 -32.50
C GLU A 858 -28.98 0.91 -32.24
N LEU A 859 -29.78 -0.02 -31.65
CA LEU A 859 -29.29 -1.27 -31.06
C LEU A 859 -28.50 -2.12 -32.09
N GLU A 860 -29.08 -2.44 -33.23
CA GLU A 860 -28.42 -3.28 -34.26
C GLU A 860 -27.11 -2.65 -34.75
N ARG A 861 -27.12 -1.34 -34.99
CA ARG A 861 -25.95 -0.58 -35.45
C ARG A 861 -24.86 -0.57 -34.40
N VAL A 862 -25.22 -0.41 -33.14
CA VAL A 862 -24.29 -0.34 -32.01
C VAL A 862 -23.69 -1.73 -31.71
N GLU A 863 -24.48 -2.80 -31.78
CA GLU A 863 -23.95 -4.17 -31.67
C GLU A 863 -22.88 -4.46 -32.70
N GLU A 864 -23.10 -4.10 -33.97
CA GLU A 864 -22.12 -4.28 -35.04
C GLU A 864 -20.87 -3.42 -34.82
N LEU A 865 -21.06 -2.13 -34.46
CA LEU A 865 -19.95 -1.19 -34.20
C LEU A 865 -19.09 -1.67 -33.02
N VAL A 866 -19.72 -2.04 -31.90
CA VAL A 866 -18.99 -2.49 -30.69
C VAL A 866 -18.24 -3.78 -30.97
N ARG A 867 -18.86 -4.75 -31.65
CA ARG A 867 -18.23 -6.00 -32.05
C ARG A 867 -17.00 -5.74 -32.94
N GLU A 868 -17.16 -4.94 -33.96
CA GLU A 868 -16.10 -4.60 -34.92
C GLU A 868 -14.91 -3.93 -34.21
N ASP A 869 -15.15 -2.93 -33.38
CA ASP A 869 -14.10 -2.17 -32.71
C ASP A 869 -13.40 -2.98 -31.60
N MET A 870 -14.12 -3.86 -30.90
CA MET A 870 -13.52 -4.73 -29.91
C MET A 870 -12.72 -5.87 -30.58
N GLU A 871 -13.26 -6.54 -31.59
CA GLU A 871 -12.58 -7.66 -32.26
C GLU A 871 -11.35 -7.20 -33.07
N ASN A 872 -11.31 -5.94 -33.52
CA ASN A 872 -10.20 -5.36 -34.29
C ASN A 872 -9.38 -4.30 -33.52
N ALA A 873 -9.53 -4.23 -32.20
CA ALA A 873 -8.85 -3.23 -31.38
C ALA A 873 -7.32 -3.23 -31.55
N VAL A 874 -6.72 -4.42 -31.56
CA VAL A 874 -5.28 -4.64 -31.78
C VAL A 874 -5.10 -5.83 -32.72
N PRO A 875 -4.25 -5.73 -33.76
CA PRO A 875 -3.99 -6.86 -34.66
C PRO A 875 -3.27 -8.00 -33.92
N LEU A 876 -3.89 -9.17 -33.90
CA LEU A 876 -3.30 -10.42 -33.41
C LEU A 876 -3.24 -11.44 -34.55
N ASP A 877 -2.39 -12.47 -34.42
CA ASP A 877 -2.30 -13.59 -35.39
C ASP A 877 -3.50 -14.55 -35.29
N LEU A 878 -4.44 -14.25 -34.44
CA LEU A 878 -5.68 -15.01 -34.23
C LEU A 878 -6.82 -14.04 -33.92
N PRO A 879 -8.08 -14.40 -34.25
CA PRO A 879 -9.20 -13.50 -34.03
C PRO A 879 -9.49 -13.28 -32.54
N LEU A 880 -9.69 -12.03 -32.13
CA LEU A 880 -10.42 -11.74 -30.90
C LEU A 880 -11.90 -12.05 -31.11
N LYS A 881 -12.57 -12.46 -30.05
CA LYS A 881 -14.01 -12.75 -30.08
C LYS A 881 -14.71 -12.05 -28.93
N VAL A 882 -15.87 -11.45 -29.25
CA VAL A 882 -16.70 -10.71 -28.29
C VAL A 882 -18.08 -11.32 -28.21
N ASP A 883 -18.50 -11.65 -27.00
CA ASP A 883 -19.86 -12.08 -26.71
C ASP A 883 -20.68 -10.83 -26.32
N ILE A 884 -21.79 -10.61 -27.03
CA ILE A 884 -22.68 -9.46 -26.78
C ILE A 884 -24.03 -9.96 -26.35
N GLY A 885 -24.53 -9.41 -25.24
CA GLY A 885 -25.88 -9.62 -24.76
C GLY A 885 -26.59 -8.29 -24.51
N THR A 886 -27.92 -8.35 -24.51
CA THR A 886 -28.80 -7.20 -24.29
C THR A 886 -29.87 -7.52 -23.29
N GLY A 887 -30.28 -6.53 -22.50
CA GLY A 887 -31.27 -6.77 -21.45
C GLY A 887 -31.85 -5.48 -20.85
N ARG A 888 -32.88 -5.65 -20.05
CA ARG A 888 -33.53 -4.55 -19.30
C ARG A 888 -32.73 -4.13 -18.06
N ASN A 889 -31.81 -4.98 -17.66
CA ASN A 889 -30.87 -4.73 -16.56
C ASN A 889 -29.53 -5.41 -16.86
N TRP A 890 -28.50 -5.13 -16.06
CA TRP A 890 -27.16 -5.66 -16.30
C TRP A 890 -27.06 -7.20 -16.17
N ALA A 891 -27.86 -7.81 -15.29
CA ALA A 891 -27.86 -9.27 -15.15
C ALA A 891 -28.47 -10.00 -16.36
N GLU A 892 -29.47 -9.38 -17.05
CA GLU A 892 -30.04 -9.90 -18.27
C GLU A 892 -29.15 -9.69 -19.50
N ALA A 893 -28.34 -8.61 -19.49
CA ALA A 893 -27.46 -8.26 -20.60
C ALA A 893 -26.14 -9.07 -20.61
N HIS A 894 -25.76 -9.71 -19.51
CA HIS A 894 -24.50 -10.44 -19.36
C HIS A 894 -24.59 -11.93 -19.63
#